data_8fbfca7bb3207751cf45b83104b4a8b3
#
_entry.id   8fbfca7bb3207751cf45b83104b4a8b3
#
_cell.length_a   1.000
_cell.length_b   1.000
_cell.length_c   1.000
_cell.angle_alpha   90.00
_cell.angle_beta   90.00
_cell.angle_gamma   90.00
#
_symmetry.space_group_name_H-M   'P 1'
#
loop_
_entity.id
_entity.type
_entity.pdbx_description
1 polymer ?
#
loop_
_entity_poly.entity_id
_entity_poly.type
_entity_poly.pdbx_seq_one_letter_code
_entity_poly.pdbx_strand_id
1 'polypeptide(L)'
;MKHLVFFAALALTSVTPAASAQENLPNQAEAPENILIFEPGFFAAAVPSSALDMVIRIPGFSVSDGASVRGFAGAAGNILINGARPASKADSGTSVLSRTPASRVERIELIRGGAPGIDMQGQSVVVNVILRSEISRQQTVTAQATIFEGGPALPSGSYGFSSSNNGTQWGLELRRIVPTNTSTGVGKSTRRDASGAIIFKEQRRHDFDGGGWRTRGNWSGPVGLGRLEITGGYWLMRYEDELLFSAPGSPERLFTLKNEPSRADLGLRYERALGRTLNLETRLIQAYGWDDFTSRSLGPGFNQQFETDRTAGESIARAVLRWERSEALTWEGGGELAYNFMDTEQSFISNGMPVVLPLASTRVEEVRGEVFGQASWSQSERLRLEAGLRLEHSTIQQSGDASSKRNFFYPKPRLALTFDLHENRQMRLRLERELGQLNFGDFAASSSLPNDQLLGGNLNLRPQQRWISEAVFEQRFDRDGVMTLTLRHDEISDVIDVIPLDGGLTAIGNIGDGTLTRIAANLRLPLRNLGLEQGRLTLNTQYDRSRVTDPTTGDRRAISRVRPFTTSINFEHDVPNRNLRWGLSYLPWSRDPTFTPDQQRTVERRHDVTLFAEYTFENGLAAYISFTKWDDLRLDRDVYSDRMTQVIAFREEQRIDPRDFVQIRLRRTF
;
A
#
# COMPACT_ATOMS: atom_id res chain seq x y z
N MET A 1 24.03 20.38 -22.09
CA MET A 1 24.56 21.17 -20.97
C MET A 1 24.71 20.26 -19.79
N LYS A 2 25.90 20.16 -19.23
CA LYS A 2 26.29 19.18 -18.21
C LYS A 2 25.67 19.57 -16.88
N HIS A 3 24.79 18.73 -16.31
CA HIS A 3 24.34 18.87 -14.95
C HIS A 3 25.31 18.13 -14.03
N LEU A 4 26.03 18.91 -13.24
CA LEU A 4 26.91 18.49 -12.17
C LEU A 4 26.03 17.96 -11.03
N VAL A 5 26.10 16.65 -10.75
CA VAL A 5 25.54 16.06 -9.54
C VAL A 5 26.56 16.27 -8.43
N PHE A 6 26.25 17.13 -7.47
CA PHE A 6 27.01 17.28 -6.24
C PHE A 6 26.77 16.07 -5.34
N PHE A 7 27.73 15.16 -5.31
CA PHE A 7 27.88 14.23 -4.21
C PHE A 7 28.52 14.97 -3.04
N ALA A 8 27.74 15.32 -2.02
CA ALA A 8 28.28 15.73 -0.73
C ALA A 8 28.89 14.49 -0.04
N ALA A 9 30.20 14.34 -0.14
CA ALA A 9 30.94 13.40 0.67
C ALA A 9 30.92 13.90 2.12
N LEU A 10 30.10 13.30 2.98
CA LEU A 10 30.13 13.55 4.41
C LEU A 10 31.39 12.85 4.97
N ALA A 11 32.41 13.64 5.25
CA ALA A 11 33.59 13.18 5.98
C ALA A 11 33.17 12.83 7.43
N LEU A 12 33.19 11.56 7.78
CA LEU A 12 33.02 11.05 9.14
C LEU A 12 34.29 11.41 9.94
N THR A 13 34.29 12.55 10.61
CA THR A 13 35.24 12.82 11.70
C THR A 13 34.83 11.99 12.90
N SER A 14 35.75 11.17 13.37
CA SER A 14 35.60 10.38 14.58
C SER A 14 35.51 11.28 15.82
N VAL A 15 34.30 11.49 16.31
CA VAL A 15 34.11 12.08 17.66
C VAL A 15 34.17 10.95 18.66
N THR A 16 35.21 10.91 19.48
CA THR A 16 35.30 10.06 20.66
C THR A 16 34.25 10.50 21.67
N PRO A 17 33.34 9.64 22.16
CA PRO A 17 32.40 10.03 23.19
C PRO A 17 33.12 10.02 24.56
N ALA A 18 32.95 11.12 25.29
CA ALA A 18 33.27 11.18 26.70
C ALA A 18 32.37 10.19 27.47
N ALA A 19 32.98 9.43 28.37
CA ALA A 19 32.29 8.49 29.24
C ALA A 19 31.29 9.24 30.13
N SER A 20 30.00 9.01 29.92
CA SER A 20 28.92 9.43 30.83
C SER A 20 28.43 8.22 31.61
N ALA A 21 28.19 8.46 32.89
CA ALA A 21 27.81 7.49 33.91
C ALA A 21 26.62 6.62 33.50
N GLN A 22 26.79 5.32 33.74
CA GLN A 22 25.74 4.30 33.62
C GLN A 22 24.71 4.53 34.74
N GLU A 23 23.56 5.06 34.40
CA GLU A 23 22.36 4.91 35.22
C GLU A 23 21.77 3.51 34.99
N ASN A 24 21.62 2.79 36.11
CA ASN A 24 21.06 1.44 36.15
C ASN A 24 19.66 1.39 35.55
N LEU A 25 19.54 0.72 34.40
CA LEU A 25 18.26 0.30 33.84
C LEU A 25 17.65 -0.83 34.68
N PRO A 26 16.34 -0.85 34.94
CA PRO A 26 15.70 -1.95 35.65
C PRO A 26 15.81 -3.23 34.83
N ASN A 27 16.06 -4.31 35.54
CA ASN A 27 16.24 -5.70 35.13
C ASN A 27 15.21 -6.12 34.03
N GLN A 28 15.62 -6.12 32.78
CA GLN A 28 14.83 -6.72 31.71
C GLN A 28 15.06 -8.23 31.75
N ALA A 29 13.99 -9.00 31.91
CA ALA A 29 14.03 -10.42 31.63
C ALA A 29 14.62 -10.62 30.22
N GLU A 30 15.58 -11.52 30.06
CA GLU A 30 16.35 -11.80 28.84
C GLU A 30 15.41 -12.11 27.65
N ALA A 31 15.00 -11.05 26.95
CA ALA A 31 14.39 -11.21 25.63
C ALA A 31 15.50 -11.57 24.62
N PRO A 32 15.22 -12.44 23.63
CA PRO A 32 16.18 -12.72 22.57
C PRO A 32 16.69 -11.41 21.95
N GLU A 33 17.99 -11.27 21.70
CA GLU A 33 18.65 -10.03 21.21
C GLU A 33 18.02 -9.43 19.93
N ASN A 34 17.24 -10.20 19.18
CA ASN A 34 16.53 -9.78 17.97
C ASN A 34 15.13 -9.19 18.22
N ILE A 35 14.68 -9.16 19.48
CA ILE A 35 13.39 -8.58 19.88
C ILE A 35 13.66 -7.36 20.76
N LEU A 36 13.29 -6.18 20.28
CA LEU A 36 13.31 -4.98 21.10
C LEU A 36 11.93 -4.74 21.70
N ILE A 37 11.87 -4.64 23.01
CA ILE A 37 10.63 -4.45 23.75
C ILE A 37 10.45 -2.96 24.06
N PHE A 38 9.28 -2.44 23.74
CA PHE A 38 8.84 -1.08 24.06
C PHE A 38 7.66 -1.15 25.03
N GLU A 39 7.89 -0.75 26.26
CA GLU A 39 6.86 -0.63 27.28
C GLU A 39 5.98 0.62 27.04
N PRO A 40 4.72 0.67 27.55
CA PRO A 40 3.84 1.84 27.41
C PRO A 40 4.48 3.15 27.90
N GLY A 41 5.38 3.09 28.89
CA GLY A 41 6.12 4.23 29.40
C GLY A 41 6.99 4.94 28.36
N PHE A 42 7.50 4.23 27.35
CA PHE A 42 8.25 4.81 26.23
C PHE A 42 7.40 5.83 25.43
N PHE A 43 6.10 5.59 25.38
CA PHE A 43 5.16 6.41 24.61
C PHE A 43 4.42 7.44 25.45
N ALA A 44 4.62 7.46 26.79
CA ALA A 44 3.80 8.25 27.72
C ALA A 44 3.77 9.75 27.38
N ALA A 45 4.90 10.30 26.97
CA ALA A 45 4.99 11.71 26.62
C ALA A 45 4.21 12.11 25.36
N ALA A 46 3.94 11.15 24.47
CA ALA A 46 3.16 11.37 23.27
C ALA A 46 1.64 11.24 23.49
N VAL A 47 1.21 10.87 24.69
CA VAL A 47 -0.19 10.66 25.08
C VAL A 47 -0.97 9.88 24.00
N PRO A 48 -0.51 8.66 23.62
CA PRO A 48 -1.15 7.92 22.52
C PRO A 48 -2.57 7.52 22.92
N SER A 49 -3.50 7.62 21.99
CA SER A 49 -4.88 7.21 22.22
C SER A 49 -5.19 5.83 21.64
N SER A 50 -4.41 5.40 20.64
CA SER A 50 -4.54 4.09 20.01
C SER A 50 -3.20 3.34 19.97
N ALA A 51 -3.26 2.03 19.80
CA ALA A 51 -2.07 1.21 19.59
C ALA A 51 -1.32 1.62 18.31
N LEU A 52 -2.02 2.10 17.28
CA LEU A 52 -1.38 2.63 16.08
C LEU A 52 -0.53 3.86 16.37
N ASP A 53 -1.03 4.77 17.24
CA ASP A 53 -0.26 5.94 17.66
C ASP A 53 1.05 5.57 18.36
N MET A 54 1.11 4.40 19.01
CA MET A 54 2.34 3.86 19.59
C MET A 54 3.25 3.25 18.52
N VAL A 55 2.69 2.39 17.65
CA VAL A 55 3.45 1.64 16.63
C VAL A 55 4.17 2.54 15.63
N ILE A 56 3.54 3.61 15.17
CA ILE A 56 4.16 4.57 14.23
C ILE A 56 5.35 5.35 14.87
N ARG A 57 5.50 5.27 16.19
CA ARG A 57 6.60 5.90 16.93
C ARG A 57 7.79 4.99 17.16
N ILE A 58 7.70 3.72 16.80
CA ILE A 58 8.78 2.76 17.01
C ILE A 58 9.96 3.09 16.09
N PRO A 59 11.17 3.23 16.64
CA PRO A 59 12.36 3.50 15.85
C PRO A 59 12.70 2.39 14.87
N GLY A 60 12.98 2.75 13.61
CA GLY A 60 13.35 1.79 12.57
C GLY A 60 12.19 0.91 12.06
N PHE A 61 10.96 1.25 12.40
CA PHE A 61 9.78 0.59 11.88
C PHE A 61 8.95 1.53 11.01
N SER A 62 8.57 1.05 9.86
CA SER A 62 7.57 1.66 8.99
C SER A 62 6.43 0.67 8.78
N VAL A 63 5.22 1.13 9.00
CA VAL A 63 4.02 0.30 8.86
C VAL A 63 3.79 -0.06 7.40
N SER A 64 3.52 -1.35 7.15
CA SER A 64 3.09 -1.88 5.87
C SER A 64 1.91 -2.83 6.10
N ASP A 65 0.77 -2.54 5.49
CA ASP A 65 -0.39 -3.44 5.54
C ASP A 65 -0.32 -4.60 4.53
N GLY A 66 0.78 -4.69 3.78
CA GLY A 66 0.96 -5.66 2.71
C GLY A 66 0.36 -5.20 1.37
N ALA A 67 0.52 -6.01 0.34
CA ALA A 67 -0.04 -5.74 -0.98
C ALA A 67 -1.51 -6.19 -1.08
N SER A 68 -2.33 -5.42 -1.78
CA SER A 68 -3.71 -5.84 -2.09
C SER A 68 -3.70 -6.83 -3.27
N VAL A 69 -3.22 -8.04 -3.02
CA VAL A 69 -3.12 -9.12 -4.01
C VAL A 69 -4.05 -10.27 -3.66
N ARG A 70 -4.42 -11.09 -4.65
CA ARG A 70 -5.21 -12.30 -4.43
C ARG A 70 -4.38 -13.35 -3.70
N GLY A 71 -5.03 -14.19 -2.86
CA GLY A 71 -4.37 -15.13 -1.99
C GLY A 71 -3.79 -14.48 -0.73
N PHE A 72 -3.31 -15.29 0.20
CA PHE A 72 -2.82 -14.79 1.50
C PHE A 72 -1.31 -14.53 1.49
N ALA A 73 -0.54 -15.31 0.74
CA ALA A 73 0.92 -15.31 0.82
C ALA A 73 1.63 -14.00 0.41
N GLY A 74 1.02 -13.18 -0.47
CA GLY A 74 1.59 -11.89 -0.88
C GLY A 74 0.98 -10.68 -0.19
N ALA A 75 -0.09 -10.87 0.60
CA ALA A 75 -0.86 -9.80 1.23
C ALA A 75 -0.47 -9.51 2.69
N ALA A 76 0.55 -10.18 3.21
CA ALA A 76 0.89 -10.09 4.61
C ALA A 76 1.58 -8.77 4.97
N GLY A 77 0.94 -7.97 5.82
CA GLY A 77 1.53 -6.79 6.45
C GLY A 77 2.61 -7.15 7.48
N ASN A 78 3.26 -6.12 8.02
CA ASN A 78 4.33 -6.28 9.02
C ASN A 78 3.88 -6.02 10.47
N ILE A 79 2.57 -6.12 10.74
CA ILE A 79 1.97 -5.98 12.06
C ILE A 79 1.39 -7.32 12.51
N LEU A 80 1.77 -7.73 13.72
CA LEU A 80 1.17 -8.82 14.47
C LEU A 80 0.44 -8.27 15.70
N ILE A 81 -0.59 -8.98 16.13
CA ILE A 81 -1.33 -8.70 17.35
C ILE A 81 -1.41 -10.03 18.12
N ASN A 82 -0.82 -10.06 19.33
CA ASN A 82 -0.66 -11.29 20.12
C ASN A 82 -0.02 -12.45 19.32
N GLY A 83 1.03 -12.13 18.53
CA GLY A 83 1.78 -13.10 17.73
C GLY A 83 1.17 -13.44 16.37
N ALA A 84 0.03 -12.88 16.01
CA ALA A 84 -0.69 -13.24 14.81
C ALA A 84 -1.09 -12.04 13.93
N ARG A 85 -1.13 -12.26 12.63
CA ARG A 85 -1.72 -11.29 11.68
C ARG A 85 -3.25 -11.31 11.75
N PRO A 86 -3.94 -10.19 11.45
CA PRO A 86 -5.39 -10.14 11.36
C PRO A 86 -5.97 -11.27 10.51
N ALA A 87 -7.16 -11.75 10.87
CA ALA A 87 -7.80 -12.89 10.22
C ALA A 87 -8.28 -12.57 8.80
N SER A 88 -8.64 -11.31 8.51
CA SER A 88 -9.10 -10.85 7.19
C SER A 88 -8.07 -9.95 6.53
N LYS A 89 -7.88 -10.07 5.22
CA LYS A 89 -7.05 -9.14 4.41
C LYS A 89 -7.63 -7.73 4.36
N ALA A 90 -8.96 -7.62 4.42
CA ALA A 90 -9.66 -6.33 4.43
C ALA A 90 -9.57 -5.61 5.79
N ASP A 91 -9.15 -6.30 6.85
CA ASP A 91 -8.89 -5.75 8.17
C ASP A 91 -7.38 -5.68 8.44
N SER A 92 -6.75 -4.69 7.85
CA SER A 92 -5.30 -4.52 7.94
C SER A 92 -4.81 -4.29 9.38
N GLY A 93 -3.53 -4.54 9.62
CA GLY A 93 -2.90 -4.29 10.92
C GLY A 93 -3.10 -2.85 11.39
N THR A 94 -2.96 -1.86 10.49
CA THR A 94 -3.24 -0.45 10.81
C THR A 94 -4.69 -0.21 11.18
N SER A 95 -5.62 -0.85 10.47
CA SER A 95 -7.05 -0.75 10.78
C SER A 95 -7.37 -1.29 12.18
N VAL A 96 -6.84 -2.46 12.54
CA VAL A 96 -7.03 -3.04 13.87
C VAL A 96 -6.41 -2.16 14.96
N LEU A 97 -5.14 -1.72 14.78
CA LEU A 97 -4.45 -0.91 15.78
C LEU A 97 -5.03 0.48 15.96
N SER A 98 -5.60 1.09 14.90
CA SER A 98 -6.23 2.41 14.99
C SER A 98 -7.48 2.44 15.90
N ARG A 99 -8.16 1.29 16.03
CA ARG A 99 -9.32 1.12 16.92
C ARG A 99 -8.98 0.39 18.22
N THR A 100 -7.74 -0.11 18.38
CA THR A 100 -7.25 -0.69 19.62
C THR A 100 -6.73 0.43 20.52
N PRO A 101 -7.29 0.61 21.70
CA PRO A 101 -6.84 1.65 22.63
C PRO A 101 -5.40 1.47 23.09
N ALA A 102 -4.65 2.55 23.25
CA ALA A 102 -3.29 2.51 23.76
C ALA A 102 -3.22 1.91 25.19
N SER A 103 -4.24 2.13 26.02
CA SER A 103 -4.33 1.57 27.37
C SER A 103 -4.39 0.04 27.40
N ARG A 104 -4.81 -0.60 26.32
CA ARG A 104 -4.82 -2.05 26.17
C ARG A 104 -3.49 -2.66 25.79
N VAL A 105 -2.53 -1.85 25.37
CA VAL A 105 -1.20 -2.35 25.01
C VAL A 105 -0.45 -2.70 26.29
N GLU A 106 0.01 -3.94 26.38
CA GLU A 106 0.90 -4.40 27.44
C GLU A 106 2.34 -4.03 27.13
N ARG A 107 2.79 -4.36 25.91
CA ARG A 107 4.09 -4.03 25.34
C ARG A 107 4.05 -4.15 23.83
N ILE A 108 5.04 -3.59 23.17
CA ILE A 108 5.25 -3.74 21.73
C ILE A 108 6.63 -4.35 21.50
N GLU A 109 6.66 -5.41 20.71
CA GLU A 109 7.88 -6.16 20.37
C GLU A 109 8.25 -5.84 18.92
N LEU A 110 9.43 -5.27 18.70
CA LEU A 110 9.98 -5.06 17.36
C LEU A 110 10.92 -6.21 17.04
N ILE A 111 10.54 -7.03 16.07
CA ILE A 111 11.21 -8.27 15.67
C ILE A 111 11.94 -8.05 14.35
N ARG A 112 13.24 -8.30 14.33
CA ARG A 112 14.12 -8.09 13.19
C ARG A 112 14.77 -9.38 12.74
N GLY A 113 14.70 -9.65 11.43
CA GLY A 113 15.38 -10.80 10.84
C GLY A 113 14.89 -12.18 11.30
N GLY A 114 13.65 -12.24 11.81
CA GLY A 114 13.03 -13.46 12.29
C GLY A 114 13.22 -13.72 13.78
N ALA A 115 12.23 -14.38 14.37
CA ALA A 115 12.28 -14.87 15.75
C ALA A 115 11.61 -16.25 15.79
N PRO A 116 12.00 -17.15 16.70
CA PRO A 116 11.32 -18.42 16.88
C PRO A 116 9.81 -18.20 17.09
N GLY A 117 8.98 -18.98 16.40
CA GLY A 117 7.53 -18.85 16.52
C GLY A 117 6.89 -17.68 15.75
N ILE A 118 7.63 -16.85 15.07
CA ILE A 118 7.13 -15.70 14.30
C ILE A 118 7.28 -15.92 12.81
N ASP A 119 6.16 -15.97 12.08
CA ASP A 119 6.15 -16.02 10.62
C ASP A 119 6.38 -14.61 10.05
N MET A 120 7.57 -14.36 9.53
CA MET A 120 7.93 -13.07 8.93
C MET A 120 7.25 -12.82 7.57
N GLN A 121 6.81 -13.87 6.86
CA GLN A 121 6.18 -13.81 5.52
C GLN A 121 6.83 -12.81 4.56
N GLY A 122 8.15 -12.84 4.46
CA GLY A 122 8.87 -11.95 3.58
C GLY A 122 9.22 -10.58 4.18
N GLN A 123 8.69 -10.23 5.31
CA GLN A 123 9.01 -8.98 5.98
C GLN A 123 10.37 -9.06 6.66
N SER A 124 11.21 -8.05 6.52
CA SER A 124 12.51 -7.97 7.20
C SER A 124 12.37 -7.51 8.66
N VAL A 125 11.29 -6.80 8.96
CA VAL A 125 10.97 -6.27 10.29
C VAL A 125 9.46 -6.37 10.51
N VAL A 126 9.08 -6.89 11.67
CA VAL A 126 7.69 -7.06 12.10
C VAL A 126 7.51 -6.45 13.48
N VAL A 127 6.36 -5.82 13.72
CA VAL A 127 5.95 -5.39 15.06
C VAL A 127 4.87 -6.33 15.57
N ASN A 128 5.04 -6.83 16.80
CA ASN A 128 4.04 -7.60 17.51
C ASN A 128 3.49 -6.79 18.70
N VAL A 129 2.21 -6.44 18.64
CA VAL A 129 1.52 -5.70 19.71
C VAL A 129 0.90 -6.70 20.66
N ILE A 130 1.40 -6.78 21.89
CA ILE A 130 0.85 -7.63 22.93
C ILE A 130 -0.21 -6.82 23.68
N LEU A 131 -1.42 -7.38 23.75
CA LEU A 131 -2.57 -6.77 24.39
C LEU A 131 -2.83 -7.39 25.76
N ARG A 132 -3.16 -6.54 26.73
CA ARG A 132 -3.61 -6.98 28.07
C ARG A 132 -4.91 -7.78 27.97
N SER A 133 -5.03 -8.81 28.77
CA SER A 133 -6.23 -9.66 28.87
C SER A 133 -7.27 -9.17 29.87
N GLU A 134 -7.06 -8.01 30.48
CA GLU A 134 -7.94 -7.44 31.50
C GLU A 134 -9.36 -7.18 30.97
N ILE A 135 -10.33 -7.16 31.88
CA ILE A 135 -11.70 -6.76 31.59
C ILE A 135 -11.70 -5.28 31.22
N SER A 136 -12.11 -4.99 30.00
CA SER A 136 -12.20 -3.63 29.51
C SER A 136 -13.40 -3.42 28.60
N ARG A 137 -13.98 -2.25 28.69
CA ARG A 137 -15.02 -1.78 27.75
C ARG A 137 -14.69 -0.37 27.35
N GLN A 138 -14.69 -0.10 26.06
CA GLN A 138 -14.30 1.19 25.54
C GLN A 138 -15.12 1.58 24.32
N GLN A 139 -15.42 2.85 24.22
CA GLN A 139 -16.08 3.46 23.08
C GLN A 139 -15.22 4.61 22.58
N THR A 140 -15.12 4.73 21.25
CA THR A 140 -14.40 5.85 20.62
C THR A 140 -15.32 6.52 19.61
N VAL A 141 -15.48 7.81 19.74
CA VAL A 141 -16.22 8.65 18.79
C VAL A 141 -15.24 9.58 18.10
N THR A 142 -15.31 9.64 16.77
CA THR A 142 -14.52 10.57 15.97
C THR A 142 -15.48 11.39 15.10
N ALA A 143 -15.35 12.71 15.13
CA ALA A 143 -15.99 13.63 14.21
C ALA A 143 -14.90 14.38 13.43
N GLN A 144 -15.05 14.50 12.12
CA GLN A 144 -14.05 15.13 11.25
C GLN A 144 -14.74 15.92 10.15
N ALA A 145 -14.16 17.06 9.78
CA ALA A 145 -14.52 17.80 8.58
C ALA A 145 -13.28 18.08 7.75
N THR A 146 -13.36 17.86 6.45
CA THR A 146 -12.37 18.28 5.46
C THR A 146 -12.96 19.44 4.67
N ILE A 147 -12.32 20.61 4.71
CA ILE A 147 -12.82 21.88 4.16
C ILE A 147 -11.85 22.28 3.05
N PHE A 148 -12.32 22.26 1.81
CA PHE A 148 -11.52 22.62 0.64
C PHE A 148 -11.60 24.12 0.36
N GLU A 149 -10.50 24.71 -0.09
CA GLU A 149 -10.46 26.09 -0.56
C GLU A 149 -11.44 26.29 -1.74
N GLY A 150 -12.38 27.24 -1.60
CA GLY A 150 -13.41 27.50 -2.61
C GLY A 150 -14.30 26.30 -2.96
N GLY A 151 -14.34 25.29 -2.10
CA GLY A 151 -15.05 24.05 -2.30
C GLY A 151 -15.93 23.61 -1.13
N PRO A 152 -16.43 22.38 -1.13
CA PRO A 152 -17.32 21.87 -0.10
C PRO A 152 -16.59 21.60 1.22
N ALA A 153 -17.35 21.62 2.31
CA ALA A 153 -16.97 21.02 3.58
C ALA A 153 -17.53 19.61 3.65
N LEU A 154 -16.64 18.61 3.76
CA LEU A 154 -17.01 17.20 3.73
C LEU A 154 -16.94 16.59 5.14
N PRO A 155 -18.11 16.36 5.80
CA PRO A 155 -18.14 15.76 7.12
C PRO A 155 -17.91 14.26 7.05
N SER A 156 -17.09 13.72 7.95
CA SER A 156 -16.88 12.31 8.16
C SER A 156 -16.82 11.99 9.65
N GLY A 157 -16.80 10.72 10.01
CA GLY A 157 -16.70 10.33 11.40
C GLY A 157 -16.80 8.83 11.59
N SER A 158 -16.54 8.39 12.81
CA SER A 158 -16.66 6.99 13.17
C SER A 158 -17.13 6.81 14.61
N TYR A 159 -17.80 5.70 14.84
CA TYR A 159 -18.08 5.14 16.16
C TYR A 159 -17.43 3.78 16.24
N GLY A 160 -16.61 3.57 17.27
CA GLY A 160 -15.97 2.32 17.59
C GLY A 160 -16.35 1.84 18.98
N PHE A 161 -16.60 0.55 19.10
CA PHE A 161 -16.83 -0.14 20.37
C PHE A 161 -15.85 -1.32 20.47
N SER A 162 -15.24 -1.52 21.61
CA SER A 162 -14.45 -2.70 21.93
C SER A 162 -14.68 -3.17 23.35
N SER A 163 -14.68 -4.49 23.56
CA SER A 163 -14.80 -5.10 24.86
C SER A 163 -13.90 -6.32 24.98
N SER A 164 -13.33 -6.51 26.15
CA SER A 164 -12.53 -7.68 26.51
C SER A 164 -13.04 -8.22 27.85
N ASN A 165 -13.27 -9.51 27.94
CA ASN A 165 -13.68 -10.19 29.17
C ASN A 165 -13.22 -11.64 29.16
N ASN A 166 -12.42 -12.06 30.14
CA ASN A 166 -11.98 -13.45 30.33
C ASN A 166 -11.44 -14.12 29.05
N GLY A 167 -10.56 -13.44 28.32
CA GLY A 167 -9.96 -13.94 27.08
C GLY A 167 -10.85 -13.85 25.84
N THR A 168 -12.12 -13.46 25.99
CA THR A 168 -13.02 -13.16 24.87
C THR A 168 -12.95 -11.66 24.53
N GLN A 169 -12.83 -11.35 23.27
CA GLN A 169 -12.77 -9.97 22.77
C GLN A 169 -13.77 -9.78 21.63
N TRP A 170 -14.39 -8.63 21.55
CA TRP A 170 -15.22 -8.26 20.45
C TRP A 170 -15.18 -6.75 20.20
N GLY A 171 -15.41 -6.37 18.97
CA GLY A 171 -15.42 -4.98 18.54
C GLY A 171 -16.37 -4.76 17.39
N LEU A 172 -16.81 -3.50 17.28
CA LEU A 172 -17.63 -3.01 16.19
C LEU A 172 -17.16 -1.62 15.81
N GLU A 173 -17.05 -1.33 14.52
CA GLU A 173 -16.82 0.01 13.98
C GLU A 173 -17.86 0.34 12.93
N LEU A 174 -18.43 1.54 13.01
CA LEU A 174 -19.20 2.18 11.95
C LEU A 174 -18.47 3.47 11.55
N ARG A 175 -18.20 3.65 10.27
CA ARG A 175 -17.45 4.81 9.75
C ARG A 175 -18.08 5.35 8.48
N ARG A 176 -18.29 6.67 8.45
CA ARG A 176 -18.55 7.41 7.23
C ARG A 176 -17.20 7.71 6.56
N ILE A 177 -17.05 7.32 5.30
CA ILE A 177 -15.87 7.56 4.48
C ILE A 177 -16.19 8.72 3.54
N VAL A 178 -15.26 9.65 3.43
CA VAL A 178 -15.29 10.71 2.42
C VAL A 178 -13.94 10.68 1.71
N PRO A 179 -13.90 10.27 0.45
CA PRO A 179 -12.65 10.26 -0.31
C PRO A 179 -12.23 11.69 -0.68
N THR A 180 -10.92 11.87 -0.87
CA THR A 180 -10.34 13.09 -1.41
C THR A 180 -9.63 12.75 -2.71
N ASN A 181 -9.79 13.59 -3.73
CA ASN A 181 -9.13 13.42 -5.02
C ASN A 181 -8.14 14.56 -5.26
N THR A 182 -6.87 14.23 -5.42
CA THR A 182 -5.76 15.17 -5.61
C THR A 182 -5.75 15.85 -6.98
N SER A 183 -6.61 15.46 -7.91
CA SER A 183 -6.76 16.10 -9.22
C SER A 183 -7.93 17.09 -9.29
N THR A 184 -8.70 17.21 -8.19
CA THR A 184 -9.80 18.17 -8.08
C THR A 184 -9.27 19.60 -8.04
N GLY A 185 -9.80 20.48 -8.89
CA GLY A 185 -9.36 21.86 -8.97
C GLY A 185 -9.53 22.44 -10.37
N VAL A 186 -8.86 23.54 -10.59
CA VAL A 186 -8.86 24.24 -11.89
C VAL A 186 -7.51 24.06 -12.59
N GLY A 187 -7.50 24.24 -13.91
CA GLY A 187 -6.27 24.06 -14.65
C GLY A 187 -6.36 24.53 -16.09
N LYS A 188 -5.28 24.27 -16.81
CA LYS A 188 -5.15 24.61 -18.24
C LYS A 188 -4.57 23.42 -18.99
N SER A 189 -5.10 23.18 -20.19
CA SER A 189 -4.51 22.25 -21.15
C SER A 189 -4.03 23.05 -22.37
N THR A 190 -2.83 22.74 -22.85
CA THR A 190 -2.23 23.36 -24.02
C THR A 190 -1.73 22.26 -24.95
N ARG A 191 -2.25 22.20 -26.16
CA ARG A 191 -1.76 21.32 -27.24
C ARG A 191 -0.89 22.08 -28.21
N ARG A 192 0.19 21.42 -28.63
CA ARG A 192 1.16 21.93 -29.59
C ARG A 192 1.35 20.92 -30.69
N ASP A 193 1.55 21.36 -31.93
CA ASP A 193 1.94 20.48 -33.02
C ASP A 193 3.41 20.01 -32.89
N ALA A 194 3.87 19.22 -33.85
CA ALA A 194 5.24 18.70 -33.88
C ALA A 194 6.30 19.82 -33.94
N SER A 195 5.96 21.00 -34.50
CA SER A 195 6.84 22.16 -34.56
C SER A 195 6.92 22.95 -33.25
N GLY A 196 6.00 22.66 -32.29
CA GLY A 196 5.86 23.37 -31.04
C GLY A 196 4.88 24.55 -31.09
N ALA A 197 4.23 24.82 -32.23
CA ALA A 197 3.20 25.84 -32.34
C ALA A 197 1.94 25.43 -31.60
N ILE A 198 1.30 26.37 -30.89
CA ILE A 198 0.09 26.12 -30.15
C ILE A 198 -1.08 25.94 -31.11
N ILE A 199 -1.69 24.77 -31.10
CA ILE A 199 -2.87 24.45 -31.91
C ILE A 199 -4.17 24.54 -31.12
N PHE A 200 -4.09 24.39 -29.78
CA PHE A 200 -5.28 24.43 -28.92
C PHE A 200 -4.94 24.82 -27.47
N LYS A 201 -5.81 25.64 -26.86
CA LYS A 201 -5.76 25.98 -25.41
C LYS A 201 -7.15 25.91 -24.83
N GLU A 202 -7.28 25.30 -23.66
CA GLU A 202 -8.54 25.21 -22.94
C GLU A 202 -8.33 25.36 -21.43
N GLN A 203 -9.38 25.83 -20.75
CA GLN A 203 -9.48 25.76 -19.30
C GLN A 203 -9.98 24.37 -18.92
N ARG A 204 -9.58 23.90 -17.74
CA ARG A 204 -10.00 22.64 -17.17
C ARG A 204 -10.56 22.91 -15.77
N ARG A 205 -11.71 22.34 -15.46
CA ARG A 205 -12.25 22.29 -14.10
C ARG A 205 -12.59 20.83 -13.78
N HIS A 206 -12.09 20.35 -12.65
CA HIS A 206 -12.36 19.03 -12.14
C HIS A 206 -13.00 19.13 -10.77
N ASP A 207 -14.23 18.66 -10.66
CA ASP A 207 -14.99 18.56 -9.42
C ASP A 207 -15.16 17.06 -9.10
N PHE A 208 -15.11 16.73 -7.80
CA PHE A 208 -15.27 15.40 -7.28
C PHE A 208 -16.23 15.45 -6.10
N ASP A 209 -17.24 14.59 -6.11
CA ASP A 209 -18.15 14.37 -5.00
C ASP A 209 -18.23 12.88 -4.68
N GLY A 210 -18.43 12.58 -3.39
CA GLY A 210 -18.59 11.20 -3.01
C GLY A 210 -18.56 10.96 -1.52
N GLY A 211 -18.89 9.72 -1.19
CA GLY A 211 -18.87 9.25 0.18
C GLY A 211 -19.42 7.85 0.30
N GLY A 212 -19.26 7.29 1.49
CA GLY A 212 -19.73 5.94 1.75
C GLY A 212 -19.74 5.60 3.22
N TRP A 213 -20.07 4.35 3.48
CA TRP A 213 -20.11 3.79 4.81
C TRP A 213 -19.30 2.51 4.88
N ARG A 214 -18.67 2.29 6.01
CA ARG A 214 -17.96 1.07 6.34
C ARG A 214 -18.40 0.58 7.70
N THR A 215 -18.78 -0.68 7.77
CA THR A 215 -19.04 -1.39 9.02
C THR A 215 -18.03 -2.51 9.14
N ARG A 216 -17.52 -2.74 10.35
CA ARG A 216 -16.60 -3.82 10.64
C ARG A 216 -16.84 -4.37 12.02
N GLY A 217 -16.87 -5.70 12.13
CA GLY A 217 -17.01 -6.43 13.38
C GLY A 217 -15.89 -7.44 13.56
N ASN A 218 -15.48 -7.69 14.79
CA ASN A 218 -14.59 -8.77 15.14
C ASN A 218 -15.00 -9.42 16.46
N TRP A 219 -14.77 -10.71 16.55
CA TRP A 219 -14.89 -11.51 17.76
C TRP A 219 -13.70 -12.45 17.85
N SER A 220 -13.16 -12.66 19.05
CA SER A 220 -12.18 -13.69 19.30
C SER A 220 -12.31 -14.25 20.71
N GLY A 221 -12.16 -15.56 20.84
CA GLY A 221 -12.29 -16.21 22.14
C GLY A 221 -11.86 -17.67 22.12
N PRO A 222 -11.80 -18.33 23.29
CA PRO A 222 -11.51 -19.75 23.39
C PRO A 222 -12.65 -20.58 22.79
N VAL A 223 -12.30 -21.56 21.95
CA VAL A 223 -13.23 -22.52 21.37
C VAL A 223 -12.58 -23.90 21.42
N GLY A 224 -13.17 -24.81 22.18
CA GLY A 224 -12.58 -26.13 22.44
C GLY A 224 -11.20 -26.01 23.09
N LEU A 225 -10.18 -26.60 22.46
CA LEU A 225 -8.78 -26.56 22.93
C LEU A 225 -7.95 -25.46 22.24
N GLY A 226 -8.59 -24.57 21.51
CA GLY A 226 -7.92 -23.52 20.76
C GLY A 226 -8.59 -22.17 20.93
N ARG A 227 -8.19 -21.23 20.07
CA ARG A 227 -8.74 -19.88 19.99
C ARG A 227 -9.29 -19.64 18.60
N LEU A 228 -10.51 -19.16 18.51
CA LEU A 228 -11.15 -18.74 17.25
C LEU A 228 -11.22 -17.21 17.20
N GLU A 229 -10.86 -16.66 16.04
CA GLU A 229 -11.06 -15.26 15.67
C GLU A 229 -11.97 -15.21 14.45
N ILE A 230 -12.96 -14.32 14.49
CA ILE A 230 -13.90 -14.05 13.41
C ILE A 230 -13.86 -12.56 13.13
N THR A 231 -13.66 -12.17 11.87
CA THR A 231 -13.74 -10.77 11.44
C THR A 231 -14.65 -10.68 10.24
N GLY A 232 -15.46 -9.62 10.17
CA GLY A 232 -16.32 -9.39 9.03
C GLY A 232 -16.52 -7.91 8.78
N GLY A 233 -16.77 -7.55 7.55
CA GLY A 233 -16.98 -6.19 7.16
C GLY A 233 -17.85 -6.04 5.92
N TYR A 234 -18.47 -4.89 5.84
CA TYR A 234 -19.17 -4.42 4.66
C TYR A 234 -18.86 -2.96 4.45
N TRP A 235 -18.57 -2.57 3.21
CA TRP A 235 -18.47 -1.18 2.84
C TRP A 235 -19.14 -0.93 1.51
N LEU A 236 -19.71 0.26 1.38
CA LEU A 236 -20.28 0.78 0.15
C LEU A 236 -19.76 2.20 -0.03
N MET A 237 -19.57 2.59 -1.27
CA MET A 237 -19.14 3.93 -1.63
C MET A 237 -19.85 4.34 -2.92
N ARG A 238 -20.08 5.63 -3.05
CA ARG A 238 -20.48 6.25 -4.31
C ARG A 238 -19.59 7.45 -4.54
N TYR A 239 -19.09 7.61 -5.73
CA TYR A 239 -18.39 8.82 -6.11
C TYR A 239 -18.66 9.19 -7.57
N GLU A 240 -18.60 10.48 -7.81
CA GLU A 240 -18.81 11.10 -9.11
C GLU A 240 -17.64 12.06 -9.37
N ASP A 241 -17.03 11.94 -10.55
CA ASP A 241 -16.05 12.86 -11.10
C ASP A 241 -16.70 13.65 -12.24
N GLU A 242 -16.52 14.95 -12.24
CA GLU A 242 -16.91 15.84 -13.33
C GLU A 242 -15.69 16.62 -13.81
N LEU A 243 -15.34 16.45 -15.07
CA LEU A 243 -14.22 17.11 -15.71
C LEU A 243 -14.72 17.91 -16.91
N LEU A 244 -14.71 19.23 -16.77
CA LEU A 244 -15.14 20.19 -17.77
C LEU A 244 -13.94 20.83 -18.45
N PHE A 245 -13.92 20.80 -19.79
CA PHE A 245 -12.98 21.55 -20.60
C PHE A 245 -13.74 22.65 -21.38
N SER A 246 -13.24 23.88 -21.32
CA SER A 246 -13.81 25.03 -22.01
C SER A 246 -12.75 25.90 -22.68
N ALA A 247 -13.06 26.41 -23.86
CA ALA A 247 -12.23 27.36 -24.58
C ALA A 247 -13.07 28.45 -25.24
N PRO A 248 -12.59 29.71 -25.28
CA PRO A 248 -13.34 30.79 -25.91
C PRO A 248 -13.67 30.46 -27.37
N GLY A 249 -14.96 30.58 -27.73
CA GLY A 249 -15.44 30.31 -29.09
C GLY A 249 -15.55 28.84 -29.48
N SER A 250 -15.26 27.93 -28.57
CA SER A 250 -15.43 26.48 -28.78
C SER A 250 -16.50 25.93 -27.84
N PRO A 251 -17.31 24.94 -28.27
CA PRO A 251 -18.24 24.27 -27.39
C PRO A 251 -17.47 23.51 -26.26
N GLU A 252 -18.09 23.42 -25.12
CA GLU A 252 -17.54 22.72 -23.96
C GLU A 252 -17.49 21.21 -24.17
N ARG A 253 -16.52 20.55 -23.53
CA ARG A 253 -16.41 19.10 -23.42
C ARG A 253 -16.56 18.70 -21.97
N LEU A 254 -17.50 17.81 -21.68
CA LEU A 254 -17.81 17.32 -20.37
C LEU A 254 -17.54 15.84 -20.27
N PHE A 255 -16.74 15.46 -19.29
CA PHE A 255 -16.53 14.06 -18.89
C PHE A 255 -17.14 13.87 -17.52
N THR A 256 -17.94 12.84 -17.37
CA THR A 256 -18.47 12.41 -16.07
C THR A 256 -18.13 10.95 -15.83
N LEU A 257 -17.82 10.63 -14.59
CA LEU A 257 -17.59 9.27 -14.13
C LEU A 257 -18.41 9.06 -12.87
N LYS A 258 -19.21 8.02 -12.85
CA LYS A 258 -19.95 7.56 -11.68
C LYS A 258 -19.51 6.15 -11.35
N ASN A 259 -19.21 5.89 -10.08
CA ASN A 259 -18.85 4.56 -9.62
C ASN A 259 -19.46 4.27 -8.23
N GLU A 260 -20.06 3.08 -8.10
CA GLU A 260 -20.78 2.64 -6.91
C GLU A 260 -20.23 1.28 -6.39
N PRO A 261 -18.95 1.20 -5.98
CA PRO A 261 -18.39 -0.04 -5.47
C PRO A 261 -18.93 -0.40 -4.09
N SER A 262 -19.17 -1.70 -3.88
CA SER A 262 -19.44 -2.26 -2.57
C SER A 262 -18.69 -3.57 -2.36
N ARG A 263 -18.37 -3.91 -1.11
CA ARG A 263 -17.65 -5.13 -0.74
C ARG A 263 -18.11 -5.70 0.59
N ALA A 264 -18.16 -7.03 0.65
CA ALA A 264 -18.35 -7.79 1.86
C ALA A 264 -17.16 -8.73 2.08
N ASP A 265 -16.71 -8.90 3.31
CA ASP A 265 -15.67 -9.86 3.67
C ASP A 265 -15.94 -10.55 5.00
N LEU A 266 -15.49 -11.80 5.08
CA LEU A 266 -15.50 -12.64 6.29
C LEU A 266 -14.15 -13.35 6.38
N GLY A 267 -13.51 -13.28 7.54
CA GLY A 267 -12.30 -14.02 7.88
C GLY A 267 -12.49 -14.83 9.14
N LEU A 268 -12.05 -16.07 9.13
CA LEU A 268 -12.00 -16.97 10.27
C LEU A 268 -10.54 -17.41 10.47
N ARG A 269 -10.06 -17.39 11.70
CA ARG A 269 -8.76 -17.93 12.09
C ARG A 269 -8.94 -18.79 13.34
N TYR A 270 -8.49 -20.02 13.27
CA TYR A 270 -8.46 -20.92 14.41
C TYR A 270 -7.03 -21.36 14.68
N GLU A 271 -6.60 -21.24 15.91
CA GLU A 271 -5.26 -21.59 16.38
C GLU A 271 -5.34 -22.55 17.55
N ARG A 272 -4.53 -23.60 17.51
CA ARG A 272 -4.49 -24.62 18.54
C ARG A 272 -3.08 -25.18 18.73
N ALA A 273 -2.63 -25.27 19.99
CA ALA A 273 -1.49 -26.09 20.37
C ALA A 273 -1.85 -27.57 20.30
N LEU A 274 -1.12 -28.35 19.50
CA LEU A 274 -1.25 -29.79 19.39
C LEU A 274 -0.32 -30.54 20.35
N GLY A 275 0.52 -29.83 21.08
CA GLY A 275 1.47 -30.31 22.05
C GLY A 275 2.27 -29.14 22.62
N ARG A 276 3.46 -29.43 23.19
CA ARG A 276 4.32 -28.37 23.75
C ARG A 276 5.07 -27.57 22.69
N THR A 277 5.30 -28.17 21.55
CA THR A 277 6.18 -27.62 20.48
C THR A 277 5.50 -27.55 19.12
N LEU A 278 4.26 -28.00 19.00
CA LEU A 278 3.54 -28.08 17.73
C LEU A 278 2.26 -27.25 17.80
N ASN A 279 2.14 -26.28 16.90
CA ASN A 279 0.98 -25.39 16.78
C ASN A 279 0.34 -25.55 15.41
N LEU A 280 -0.99 -25.60 15.38
CA LEU A 280 -1.81 -25.57 14.15
C LEU A 280 -2.52 -24.23 14.06
N GLU A 281 -2.40 -23.58 12.89
CA GLU A 281 -3.23 -22.44 12.51
C GLU A 281 -4.04 -22.80 11.26
N THR A 282 -5.33 -22.50 11.27
CA THR A 282 -6.17 -22.60 10.07
C THR A 282 -6.86 -21.26 9.81
N ARG A 283 -7.03 -20.91 8.53
CA ARG A 283 -7.70 -19.68 8.09
C ARG A 283 -8.67 -19.98 6.97
N LEU A 284 -9.84 -19.33 7.02
CA LEU A 284 -10.80 -19.28 5.95
C LEU A 284 -11.10 -17.79 5.66
N ILE A 285 -11.06 -17.41 4.41
CA ILE A 285 -11.37 -16.04 3.97
C ILE A 285 -12.38 -16.14 2.85
N GLN A 286 -13.43 -15.33 2.94
CA GLN A 286 -14.43 -15.14 1.92
C GLN A 286 -14.58 -13.63 1.66
N ALA A 287 -14.50 -13.21 0.40
CA ALA A 287 -14.72 -11.83 0.02
C ALA A 287 -15.54 -11.75 -1.27
N TYR A 288 -16.42 -10.77 -1.35
CA TYR A 288 -17.19 -10.41 -2.54
C TYR A 288 -17.14 -8.91 -2.79
N GLY A 289 -17.15 -8.52 -4.06
CA GLY A 289 -17.20 -7.13 -4.49
C GLY A 289 -18.15 -6.98 -5.66
N TRP A 290 -18.88 -5.87 -5.67
CA TRP A 290 -19.77 -5.42 -6.73
C TRP A 290 -19.36 -4.01 -7.13
N ASP A 291 -19.43 -3.69 -8.40
CA ASP A 291 -18.88 -2.43 -8.91
C ASP A 291 -19.64 -2.00 -10.18
N ASP A 292 -20.50 -1.00 -10.03
CA ASP A 292 -21.26 -0.40 -11.12
C ASP A 292 -20.57 0.89 -11.54
N PHE A 293 -20.04 0.91 -12.75
CA PHE A 293 -19.24 2.00 -13.29
C PHE A 293 -19.86 2.55 -14.57
N THR A 294 -20.04 3.87 -14.65
CA THR A 294 -20.47 4.57 -15.86
C THR A 294 -19.51 5.74 -16.13
N SER A 295 -18.98 5.82 -17.33
CA SER A 295 -18.20 6.96 -17.82
C SER A 295 -18.84 7.54 -19.06
N ARG A 296 -19.01 8.86 -19.10
CA ARG A 296 -19.58 9.60 -20.25
C ARG A 296 -18.63 10.67 -20.73
N SER A 297 -18.63 10.90 -22.02
CA SER A 297 -17.90 11.97 -22.68
C SER A 297 -18.83 12.67 -23.66
N LEU A 298 -19.08 13.94 -23.40
CA LEU A 298 -19.95 14.81 -24.20
C LEU A 298 -19.14 15.94 -24.80
N GLY A 299 -19.30 16.17 -26.09
CA GLY A 299 -18.63 17.27 -26.77
C GLY A 299 -19.16 17.49 -28.20
N PRO A 300 -18.58 18.47 -28.93
CA PRO A 300 -19.01 18.76 -30.29
C PRO A 300 -18.80 17.57 -31.21
N GLY A 301 -19.91 17.01 -31.70
CA GLY A 301 -19.87 15.89 -32.65
C GLY A 301 -19.64 14.52 -32.04
N PHE A 302 -19.52 14.41 -30.72
CA PHE A 302 -19.43 13.12 -30.04
C PHE A 302 -20.21 13.07 -28.71
N ASN A 303 -20.83 11.92 -28.51
CA ASN A 303 -21.48 11.52 -27.25
C ASN A 303 -21.12 10.05 -27.03
N GLN A 304 -20.28 9.81 -26.04
CA GLN A 304 -19.78 8.48 -25.72
C GLN A 304 -20.19 8.08 -24.31
N GLN A 305 -20.57 6.83 -24.14
CA GLN A 305 -20.91 6.25 -22.85
C GLN A 305 -20.32 4.85 -22.76
N PHE A 306 -19.56 4.60 -21.71
CA PHE A 306 -19.03 3.29 -21.36
C PHE A 306 -19.60 2.88 -20.01
N GLU A 307 -20.15 1.69 -19.93
CA GLU A 307 -20.71 1.11 -18.71
C GLU A 307 -20.03 -0.21 -18.41
N THR A 308 -19.88 -0.52 -17.13
CA THR A 308 -19.38 -1.80 -16.63
C THR A 308 -20.18 -2.20 -15.41
N ASP A 309 -20.71 -3.41 -15.41
CA ASP A 309 -21.19 -4.15 -14.25
C ASP A 309 -20.19 -5.26 -13.94
N ARG A 310 -19.72 -5.32 -12.70
CA ARG A 310 -18.69 -6.27 -12.30
C ARG A 310 -18.99 -6.88 -10.94
N THR A 311 -18.94 -8.20 -10.88
CA THR A 311 -18.96 -8.97 -9.65
C THR A 311 -17.66 -9.77 -9.52
N ALA A 312 -17.01 -9.74 -8.36
CA ALA A 312 -15.79 -10.49 -8.10
C ALA A 312 -15.84 -11.18 -6.73
N GLY A 313 -15.20 -12.34 -6.62
CA GLY A 313 -15.15 -13.08 -5.37
C GLY A 313 -13.81 -13.77 -5.14
N GLU A 314 -13.49 -13.98 -3.87
CA GLU A 314 -12.30 -14.71 -3.41
C GLU A 314 -12.67 -15.61 -2.23
N SER A 315 -12.29 -16.88 -2.31
CA SER A 315 -12.41 -17.87 -1.24
C SER A 315 -11.03 -18.48 -1.00
N ILE A 316 -10.54 -18.45 0.24
CA ILE A 316 -9.22 -19.00 0.61
C ILE A 316 -9.39 -19.91 1.81
N ALA A 317 -8.76 -21.09 1.75
CA ALA A 317 -8.53 -21.98 2.88
C ALA A 317 -7.03 -22.22 3.04
N ARG A 318 -6.49 -21.99 4.23
CA ARG A 318 -5.06 -22.15 4.55
C ARG A 318 -4.91 -22.92 5.85
N ALA A 319 -3.95 -23.85 5.90
CA ALA A 319 -3.53 -24.53 7.11
C ALA A 319 -2.01 -24.50 7.24
N VAL A 320 -1.51 -24.24 8.44
CA VAL A 320 -0.10 -24.12 8.78
C VAL A 320 0.18 -24.93 10.04
N LEU A 321 1.20 -25.79 9.99
CA LEU A 321 1.79 -26.45 11.15
C LEU A 321 3.13 -25.80 11.46
N ARG A 322 3.32 -25.36 12.69
CA ARG A 322 4.57 -24.83 13.20
C ARG A 322 5.13 -25.75 14.27
N TRP A 323 6.35 -26.21 14.07
CA TRP A 323 7.05 -27.07 14.98
C TRP A 323 8.32 -26.40 15.53
N GLU A 324 8.30 -26.02 16.78
CA GLU A 324 9.42 -25.50 17.55
C GLU A 324 10.28 -26.67 18.04
N ARG A 325 11.22 -27.16 17.18
CA ARG A 325 12.05 -28.30 17.50
C ARG A 325 13.02 -28.01 18.64
N SER A 326 13.53 -26.78 18.72
CA SER A 326 14.37 -26.26 19.78
C SER A 326 14.25 -24.73 19.80
N GLU A 327 14.83 -24.06 20.80
CA GLU A 327 14.94 -22.61 20.86
C GLU A 327 15.63 -22.00 19.63
N ALA A 328 16.54 -22.78 18.99
CA ALA A 328 17.28 -22.33 17.83
C ALA A 328 16.66 -22.72 16.49
N LEU A 329 15.71 -23.67 16.42
CA LEU A 329 15.22 -24.21 15.15
C LEU A 329 13.71 -24.39 15.16
N THR A 330 13.06 -23.64 14.27
CA THR A 330 11.62 -23.76 13.99
C THR A 330 11.40 -24.21 12.54
N TRP A 331 10.49 -25.17 12.39
CA TRP A 331 9.98 -25.60 11.09
C TRP A 331 8.54 -25.15 10.93
N GLU A 332 8.20 -24.72 9.73
CA GLU A 332 6.85 -24.37 9.35
C GLU A 332 6.50 -25.03 8.02
N GLY A 333 5.34 -25.65 7.95
CA GLY A 333 4.83 -26.26 6.72
C GLY A 333 3.34 -26.14 6.60
N GLY A 334 2.84 -26.06 5.38
CA GLY A 334 1.41 -25.87 5.20
C GLY A 334 0.96 -25.90 3.76
N GLY A 335 -0.33 -25.61 3.59
CA GLY A 335 -0.96 -25.49 2.28
C GLY A 335 -2.04 -24.43 2.25
N GLU A 336 -2.30 -23.95 1.04
CA GLU A 336 -3.35 -22.98 0.72
C GLU A 336 -4.11 -23.42 -0.52
N LEU A 337 -5.41 -23.30 -0.49
CA LEU A 337 -6.30 -23.42 -1.63
C LEU A 337 -7.05 -22.11 -1.79
N ALA A 338 -7.09 -21.57 -3.01
CA ALA A 338 -7.80 -20.35 -3.32
C ALA A 338 -8.64 -20.52 -4.58
N TYR A 339 -9.85 -19.99 -4.55
CA TYR A 339 -10.73 -19.82 -5.70
C TYR A 339 -11.07 -18.35 -5.84
N ASN A 340 -10.79 -17.80 -7.02
CA ASN A 340 -11.07 -16.43 -7.36
C ASN A 340 -11.92 -16.39 -8.62
N PHE A 341 -12.86 -15.45 -8.71
CA PHE A 341 -13.58 -15.20 -9.94
C PHE A 341 -13.87 -13.72 -10.15
N MET A 342 -14.11 -13.34 -11.38
CA MET A 342 -14.66 -12.06 -11.79
C MET A 342 -15.60 -12.28 -12.97
N ASP A 343 -16.83 -11.81 -12.81
CA ASP A 343 -17.79 -11.63 -13.89
C ASP A 343 -17.87 -10.17 -14.26
N THR A 344 -17.84 -9.84 -15.52
CA THR A 344 -18.01 -8.46 -15.99
C THR A 344 -18.80 -8.42 -17.29
N GLU A 345 -19.74 -7.46 -17.33
CA GLU A 345 -20.49 -7.09 -18.53
C GLU A 345 -20.21 -5.62 -18.83
N GLN A 346 -19.98 -5.32 -20.12
CA GLN A 346 -19.58 -3.99 -20.55
C GLN A 346 -20.34 -3.57 -21.79
N SER A 347 -20.64 -2.28 -21.88
CA SER A 347 -21.23 -1.69 -23.05
C SER A 347 -20.54 -0.38 -23.43
N PHE A 348 -20.44 -0.12 -24.72
CA PHE A 348 -19.96 1.15 -25.23
C PHE A 348 -20.92 1.68 -26.32
N ILE A 349 -21.39 2.89 -26.11
CA ILE A 349 -22.28 3.59 -27.02
C ILE A 349 -21.55 4.84 -27.52
N SER A 350 -21.48 5.03 -28.82
CA SER A 350 -20.92 6.22 -29.46
C SER A 350 -21.95 6.85 -30.39
N ASN A 351 -22.30 8.11 -30.12
CA ASN A 351 -23.30 8.87 -30.86
C ASN A 351 -24.67 8.15 -31.00
N GLY A 352 -25.07 7.49 -29.89
CA GLY A 352 -26.34 6.75 -29.83
C GLY A 352 -26.31 5.37 -30.49
N MET A 353 -25.18 4.93 -31.06
CA MET A 353 -25.01 3.61 -31.65
C MET A 353 -24.13 2.71 -30.79
N PRO A 354 -24.55 1.46 -30.55
CA PRO A 354 -23.70 0.49 -29.87
C PRO A 354 -22.42 0.21 -30.68
N VAL A 355 -21.29 0.18 -29.99
CA VAL A 355 -19.99 -0.21 -30.55
C VAL A 355 -19.61 -1.56 -29.96
N VAL A 356 -19.29 -2.53 -30.80
CA VAL A 356 -18.88 -3.86 -30.37
C VAL A 356 -17.50 -3.76 -29.69
N LEU A 357 -17.44 -4.14 -28.40
CA LEU A 357 -16.21 -4.25 -27.65
C LEU A 357 -15.72 -5.70 -27.70
N PRO A 358 -14.44 -5.95 -27.99
CA PRO A 358 -13.86 -7.26 -27.78
C PRO A 358 -13.89 -7.63 -26.28
N LEU A 359 -14.38 -8.83 -25.95
CA LEU A 359 -14.44 -9.33 -24.57
C LEU A 359 -15.33 -8.47 -23.64
N ALA A 360 -16.47 -8.02 -24.16
CA ALA A 360 -17.46 -7.23 -23.42
C ALA A 360 -18.13 -8.04 -22.30
N SER A 361 -18.44 -9.31 -22.55
CA SER A 361 -18.93 -10.26 -21.54
C SER A 361 -17.81 -11.26 -21.23
N THR A 362 -17.29 -11.20 -20.03
CA THR A 362 -16.13 -11.99 -19.63
C THR A 362 -16.27 -12.50 -18.21
N ARG A 363 -16.11 -13.82 -18.04
CA ARG A 363 -15.92 -14.46 -16.75
C ARG A 363 -14.50 -15.03 -16.67
N VAL A 364 -13.74 -14.63 -15.64
CA VAL A 364 -12.41 -15.14 -15.35
C VAL A 364 -12.47 -15.88 -14.03
N GLU A 365 -11.92 -17.08 -13.98
CA GLU A 365 -11.84 -17.92 -12.78
C GLU A 365 -10.42 -18.41 -12.61
N GLU A 366 -9.97 -18.48 -11.35
CA GLU A 366 -8.69 -19.09 -10.97
C GLU A 366 -8.89 -20.07 -9.83
N VAL A 367 -8.39 -21.29 -10.02
CA VAL A 367 -8.18 -22.25 -8.93
C VAL A 367 -6.68 -22.36 -8.69
N ARG A 368 -6.26 -22.07 -7.47
CA ARG A 368 -4.86 -22.07 -7.08
C ARG A 368 -4.64 -22.95 -5.85
N GLY A 369 -3.61 -23.78 -5.91
CA GLY A 369 -3.09 -24.55 -4.78
C GLY A 369 -1.63 -24.21 -4.53
N GLU A 370 -1.27 -24.03 -3.27
CA GLU A 370 0.13 -23.85 -2.84
C GLU A 370 0.44 -24.78 -1.69
N VAL A 371 1.61 -25.42 -1.73
CA VAL A 371 2.21 -26.13 -0.59
C VAL A 371 3.57 -25.49 -0.29
N PHE A 372 3.91 -25.41 0.99
CA PHE A 372 5.16 -24.75 1.39
C PHE A 372 5.79 -25.39 2.62
N GLY A 373 7.11 -25.21 2.71
CA GLY A 373 7.90 -25.52 3.88
C GLY A 373 8.98 -24.46 4.09
N GLN A 374 9.27 -24.15 5.33
CA GLN A 374 10.27 -23.16 5.75
C GLN A 374 10.96 -23.64 7.02
N ALA A 375 12.26 -23.35 7.11
CA ALA A 375 13.06 -23.51 8.32
C ALA A 375 13.64 -22.18 8.73
N SER A 376 13.53 -21.83 10.01
CA SER A 376 14.19 -20.68 10.64
C SER A 376 15.17 -21.19 11.67
N TRP A 377 16.47 -20.89 11.47
CA TRP A 377 17.57 -21.39 12.27
C TRP A 377 18.44 -20.26 12.82
N SER A 378 18.44 -20.09 14.13
CA SER A 378 19.38 -19.24 14.87
C SER A 378 20.65 -20.04 15.13
N GLN A 379 21.62 -19.98 14.19
CA GLN A 379 22.87 -20.72 14.26
C GLN A 379 23.76 -20.22 15.42
N SER A 380 23.69 -18.96 15.73
CA SER A 380 24.29 -18.31 16.90
C SER A 380 23.46 -17.08 17.29
N GLU A 381 23.82 -16.41 18.38
CA GLU A 381 23.20 -15.14 18.77
C GLU A 381 23.25 -14.07 17.67
N ARG A 382 24.30 -14.12 16.82
CA ARG A 382 24.55 -13.14 15.76
C ARG A 382 24.11 -13.55 14.38
N LEU A 383 23.88 -14.84 14.14
CA LEU A 383 23.58 -15.35 12.79
C LEU A 383 22.30 -16.14 12.76
N ARG A 384 21.35 -15.66 11.96
CA ARG A 384 20.06 -16.30 11.69
C ARG A 384 19.90 -16.58 10.20
N LEU A 385 19.42 -17.77 9.89
CA LEU A 385 19.14 -18.23 8.53
C LEU A 385 17.67 -18.63 8.43
N GLU A 386 17.02 -18.20 7.38
CA GLU A 386 15.68 -18.61 6.99
C GLU A 386 15.73 -19.16 5.56
N ALA A 387 15.30 -20.39 5.38
CA ALA A 387 15.22 -21.03 4.08
C ALA A 387 13.83 -21.60 3.87
N GLY A 388 13.22 -21.33 2.72
CA GLY A 388 11.88 -21.76 2.40
C GLY A 388 11.69 -22.09 0.93
N LEU A 389 10.74 -22.96 0.66
CA LEU A 389 10.27 -23.30 -0.68
C LEU A 389 8.75 -23.32 -0.68
N ARG A 390 8.15 -22.64 -1.65
CA ARG A 390 6.73 -22.70 -1.97
C ARG A 390 6.55 -23.23 -3.37
N LEU A 391 5.61 -24.14 -3.55
CA LEU A 391 5.25 -24.71 -4.85
C LEU A 391 3.81 -24.33 -5.12
N GLU A 392 3.61 -23.49 -6.13
CA GLU A 392 2.28 -23.02 -6.53
C GLU A 392 1.88 -23.64 -7.86
N HIS A 393 0.65 -24.12 -7.92
CA HIS A 393 -0.03 -24.52 -9.15
C HIS A 393 -1.32 -23.70 -9.27
N SER A 394 -1.55 -23.07 -10.42
CA SER A 394 -2.81 -22.38 -10.71
C SER A 394 -3.35 -22.74 -12.08
N THR A 395 -4.66 -22.77 -12.17
CA THR A 395 -5.43 -22.87 -13.42
C THR A 395 -6.27 -21.63 -13.56
N ILE A 396 -6.03 -20.86 -14.62
CA ILE A 396 -6.87 -19.71 -14.98
C ILE A 396 -7.72 -20.12 -16.18
N GLN A 397 -9.03 -19.91 -16.05
CA GLN A 397 -10.01 -20.16 -17.10
C GLN A 397 -10.77 -18.87 -17.39
N GLN A 398 -10.99 -18.59 -18.66
CA GLN A 398 -11.85 -17.52 -19.12
C GLN A 398 -12.97 -18.08 -19.97
N SER A 399 -14.16 -17.50 -19.87
CA SER A 399 -15.37 -17.81 -20.65
C SER A 399 -16.15 -16.53 -20.94
N GLY A 400 -17.22 -16.62 -21.72
CA GLY A 400 -17.99 -15.49 -22.24
C GLY A 400 -17.75 -15.33 -23.75
N ASP A 401 -17.46 -14.11 -24.20
CA ASP A 401 -17.25 -13.82 -25.65
C ASP A 401 -16.06 -14.60 -26.24
N ALA A 402 -15.09 -14.98 -25.40
CA ALA A 402 -14.02 -15.89 -25.78
C ALA A 402 -13.69 -16.86 -24.64
N SER A 403 -13.03 -17.98 -24.98
CA SER A 403 -12.65 -18.98 -24.01
C SER A 403 -11.14 -19.26 -24.05
N SER A 404 -10.55 -19.40 -22.86
CA SER A 404 -9.15 -19.76 -22.69
C SER A 404 -8.99 -20.53 -21.38
N LYS A 405 -8.06 -21.52 -21.38
CA LYS A 405 -7.68 -22.22 -20.16
C LYS A 405 -6.17 -22.39 -20.13
N ARG A 406 -5.54 -21.98 -19.04
CA ARG A 406 -4.09 -21.98 -18.87
C ARG A 406 -3.71 -22.52 -17.51
N ASN A 407 -2.66 -23.35 -17.47
CA ASN A 407 -2.10 -23.92 -16.26
C ASN A 407 -0.72 -23.36 -16.04
N PHE A 408 -0.39 -23.08 -14.79
CA PHE A 408 0.90 -22.55 -14.38
C PHE A 408 1.45 -23.34 -13.20
N PHE A 409 2.77 -23.50 -13.16
CA PHE A 409 3.46 -24.10 -12.02
C PHE A 409 4.72 -23.28 -11.72
N TYR A 410 4.83 -22.83 -10.46
CA TYR A 410 5.91 -21.97 -10.04
C TYR A 410 6.54 -22.43 -8.72
N PRO A 411 7.80 -22.88 -8.72
CA PRO A 411 8.60 -22.95 -7.51
C PRO A 411 9.05 -21.55 -7.09
N LYS A 412 8.87 -21.22 -5.81
CA LYS A 412 9.19 -19.91 -5.19
C LYS A 412 10.16 -20.16 -4.02
N PRO A 413 11.47 -20.38 -4.29
CA PRO A 413 12.47 -20.49 -3.24
C PRO A 413 12.73 -19.12 -2.60
N ARG A 414 13.09 -19.16 -1.31
CA ARG A 414 13.51 -18.02 -0.52
C ARG A 414 14.65 -18.38 0.40
N LEU A 415 15.63 -17.49 0.49
CA LEU A 415 16.73 -17.54 1.43
C LEU A 415 16.90 -16.16 2.04
N ALA A 416 16.93 -16.08 3.36
CA ALA A 416 17.24 -14.84 4.06
C ALA A 416 18.29 -15.11 5.14
N LEU A 417 19.23 -14.19 5.28
CA LEU A 417 20.30 -14.24 6.26
C LEU A 417 20.32 -12.91 7.01
N THR A 418 20.32 -12.99 8.32
CA THR A 418 20.46 -11.83 9.22
C THR A 418 21.73 -12.01 10.03
N PHE A 419 22.59 -11.01 9.99
CA PHE A 419 23.85 -10.99 10.71
C PHE A 419 23.97 -9.72 11.56
N ASP A 420 24.06 -9.89 12.88
CA ASP A 420 24.30 -8.82 13.85
C ASP A 420 25.81 -8.56 13.94
N LEU A 421 26.26 -7.54 13.20
CA LEU A 421 27.65 -7.09 13.16
C LEU A 421 28.11 -6.55 14.51
N HIS A 422 27.20 -5.89 15.22
CA HIS A 422 27.36 -5.31 16.54
C HIS A 422 25.97 -5.11 17.18
N GLU A 423 25.87 -4.86 18.48
CA GLU A 423 24.60 -4.63 19.18
C GLU A 423 23.70 -3.58 18.51
N ASN A 424 24.30 -2.60 17.82
CA ASN A 424 23.58 -1.53 17.12
C ASN A 424 23.75 -1.56 15.60
N ARG A 425 24.32 -2.63 15.02
CA ARG A 425 24.52 -2.79 13.57
C ARG A 425 24.07 -4.14 13.08
N GLN A 426 23.22 -4.15 12.11
CA GLN A 426 22.69 -5.38 11.53
C GLN A 426 22.78 -5.34 10.00
N MET A 427 23.10 -6.46 9.40
CA MET A 427 23.04 -6.69 7.96
C MET A 427 22.07 -7.81 7.65
N ARG A 428 21.19 -7.60 6.66
CA ARG A 428 20.25 -8.60 6.15
C ARG A 428 20.47 -8.80 4.67
N LEU A 429 20.50 -10.06 4.24
CA LEU A 429 20.58 -10.44 2.84
C LEU A 429 19.36 -11.29 2.50
N ARG A 430 18.77 -11.10 1.34
CA ARG A 430 17.62 -11.87 0.84
C ARG A 430 17.80 -12.22 -0.62
N LEU A 431 17.54 -13.48 -0.95
CA LEU A 431 17.35 -13.97 -2.30
C LEU A 431 15.99 -14.68 -2.37
N GLU A 432 15.12 -14.24 -3.26
CA GLU A 432 13.76 -14.76 -3.34
C GLU A 432 13.26 -14.74 -4.77
N ARG A 433 12.47 -15.76 -5.14
CA ARG A 433 11.66 -15.73 -6.35
C ARG A 433 10.22 -15.40 -5.98
N GLU A 434 9.77 -14.23 -6.42
CA GLU A 434 8.40 -13.73 -6.23
C GLU A 434 7.59 -13.87 -7.52
N LEU A 435 6.30 -14.20 -7.38
CA LEU A 435 5.34 -14.26 -8.47
C LEU A 435 4.32 -13.14 -8.30
N GLY A 436 4.18 -12.28 -9.30
CA GLY A 436 3.11 -11.29 -9.40
C GLY A 436 1.78 -11.97 -9.69
N GLN A 437 0.70 -11.41 -9.18
CA GLN A 437 -0.65 -11.89 -9.46
C GLN A 437 -1.26 -11.12 -10.61
N LEU A 438 -2.02 -11.81 -11.45
CA LEU A 438 -2.76 -11.20 -12.55
C LEU A 438 -3.96 -10.43 -12.01
N ASN A 439 -4.17 -9.23 -12.53
CA ASN A 439 -5.39 -8.49 -12.31
C ASN A 439 -6.45 -9.01 -13.28
N PHE A 440 -7.57 -9.52 -12.78
CA PHE A 440 -8.63 -10.06 -13.64
C PHE A 440 -9.27 -9.00 -14.53
N GLY A 441 -9.26 -7.73 -14.11
CA GLY A 441 -9.70 -6.63 -14.94
C GLY A 441 -8.94 -6.49 -16.27
N ASP A 442 -7.68 -6.97 -16.33
CA ASP A 442 -6.87 -6.89 -17.55
C ASP A 442 -7.29 -7.92 -18.63
N PHE A 443 -8.14 -8.89 -18.28
CA PHE A 443 -8.75 -9.83 -19.24
C PHE A 443 -9.99 -9.29 -19.92
N ALA A 444 -10.56 -8.20 -19.43
CA ALA A 444 -11.75 -7.54 -19.97
C ALA A 444 -11.40 -6.18 -20.59
N ALA A 445 -12.27 -5.63 -21.41
CA ALA A 445 -12.08 -4.28 -21.93
C ALA A 445 -12.14 -3.23 -20.80
N SER A 446 -11.57 -2.08 -21.04
CA SER A 446 -11.66 -0.93 -20.13
C SER A 446 -11.53 0.39 -20.90
N SER A 447 -11.98 1.49 -20.32
CA SER A 447 -11.91 2.79 -20.96
C SER A 447 -11.33 3.87 -20.07
N SER A 448 -10.68 4.86 -20.71
CA SER A 448 -10.30 6.13 -20.11
C SER A 448 -10.68 7.24 -21.07
N LEU A 449 -11.97 7.56 -21.13
CA LEU A 449 -12.53 8.53 -22.10
C LEU A 449 -11.87 9.91 -22.03
N PRO A 450 -11.48 10.45 -20.84
CA PRO A 450 -10.74 11.71 -20.78
C PRO A 450 -9.36 11.68 -21.46
N ASN A 451 -8.78 10.50 -21.64
CA ASN A 451 -7.49 10.29 -22.28
C ASN A 451 -7.62 9.75 -23.71
N ASP A 452 -8.83 9.67 -24.25
CA ASP A 452 -9.15 9.08 -25.57
C ASP A 452 -8.63 7.63 -25.70
N GLN A 453 -8.70 6.84 -24.61
CA GLN A 453 -8.19 5.47 -24.55
C GLN A 453 -9.29 4.45 -24.36
N LEU A 454 -9.26 3.42 -25.20
CA LEU A 454 -10.02 2.20 -25.05
C LEU A 454 -9.04 1.03 -25.05
N LEU A 455 -9.03 0.26 -23.97
CA LEU A 455 -8.18 -0.92 -23.81
C LEU A 455 -9.02 -2.18 -24.05
N GLY A 456 -8.52 -3.07 -24.87
CA GLY A 456 -9.09 -4.42 -25.03
C GLY A 456 -8.67 -5.33 -23.88
N GLY A 457 -9.41 -6.42 -23.68
CA GLY A 457 -8.98 -7.51 -22.80
C GLY A 457 -7.87 -8.34 -23.45
N ASN A 458 -7.06 -9.02 -22.63
CA ASN A 458 -5.99 -9.89 -23.12
C ASN A 458 -6.05 -11.29 -22.51
N LEU A 459 -6.37 -12.29 -23.33
CA LEU A 459 -6.43 -13.71 -22.97
C LEU A 459 -5.06 -14.33 -22.66
N ASN A 460 -3.98 -13.70 -23.12
CA ASN A 460 -2.63 -14.28 -23.13
C ASN A 460 -1.74 -13.82 -21.99
N LEU A 461 -2.31 -13.12 -21.00
CA LEU A 461 -1.56 -12.62 -19.83
C LEU A 461 -0.91 -13.75 -19.04
N ARG A 462 0.35 -13.54 -18.65
CA ARG A 462 1.13 -14.42 -17.77
C ARG A 462 1.51 -13.67 -16.50
N PRO A 463 1.55 -14.34 -15.34
CA PRO A 463 2.09 -13.75 -14.13
C PRO A 463 3.55 -13.29 -14.32
N GLN A 464 3.81 -12.03 -13.95
CA GLN A 464 5.17 -11.50 -13.92
C GLN A 464 5.96 -12.18 -12.79
N GLN A 465 7.21 -12.55 -13.05
CA GLN A 465 8.09 -13.21 -12.09
C GLN A 465 9.27 -12.30 -11.77
N ARG A 466 9.75 -12.34 -10.53
CA ARG A 466 10.91 -11.57 -10.08
C ARG A 466 11.88 -12.43 -9.29
N TRP A 467 13.14 -12.41 -9.67
CA TRP A 467 14.23 -12.79 -8.77
C TRP A 467 14.72 -11.55 -8.06
N ILE A 468 14.60 -11.54 -6.74
CA ILE A 468 14.94 -10.41 -5.89
C ILE A 468 16.23 -10.73 -5.16
N SER A 469 17.24 -9.88 -5.34
CA SER A 469 18.47 -9.85 -4.54
C SER A 469 18.49 -8.56 -3.75
N GLU A 470 18.49 -8.66 -2.42
CA GLU A 470 18.40 -7.50 -1.54
C GLU A 470 19.43 -7.56 -0.43
N ALA A 471 20.07 -6.44 -0.14
CA ALA A 471 20.94 -6.23 1.00
C ALA A 471 20.46 -5.01 1.77
N VAL A 472 20.27 -5.16 3.08
CA VAL A 472 19.84 -4.09 3.98
C VAL A 472 20.86 -3.94 5.09
N PHE A 473 21.40 -2.74 5.24
CA PHE A 473 22.25 -2.36 6.37
C PHE A 473 21.46 -1.44 7.30
N GLU A 474 21.46 -1.75 8.59
CA GLU A 474 20.83 -0.97 9.64
C GLU A 474 21.85 -0.54 10.67
N GLN A 475 21.89 0.74 10.99
CA GLN A 475 22.66 1.34 12.06
C GLN A 475 21.71 2.06 13.01
N ARG A 476 21.72 1.64 14.27
CA ARG A 476 21.05 2.34 15.38
C ARG A 476 22.03 3.27 16.09
N PHE A 477 21.55 4.40 16.52
CA PHE A 477 22.32 5.38 17.25
C PHE A 477 21.41 6.15 18.21
N ASP A 478 21.99 6.62 19.31
CA ASP A 478 21.21 7.23 20.37
C ASP A 478 20.08 6.28 20.88
N ARG A 479 19.02 6.78 21.52
CA ARG A 479 17.92 5.95 22.06
C ARG A 479 16.92 5.52 20.98
N ASP A 480 16.66 6.39 20.02
CA ASP A 480 15.58 6.23 19.03
C ASP A 480 15.98 6.64 17.61
N GLY A 481 17.28 6.87 17.38
CA GLY A 481 17.84 7.11 16.07
C GLY A 481 18.10 5.81 15.30
N VAL A 482 17.79 5.80 14.00
CA VAL A 482 18.07 4.67 13.12
C VAL A 482 18.30 5.14 11.69
N MET A 483 19.26 4.53 11.04
CA MET A 483 19.50 4.63 9.60
C MET A 483 19.42 3.25 8.98
N THR A 484 18.66 3.11 7.91
CA THR A 484 18.58 1.90 7.11
C THR A 484 18.93 2.23 5.66
N LEU A 485 19.88 1.48 5.11
CA LEU A 485 20.25 1.54 3.69
C LEU A 485 19.87 0.23 3.02
N THR A 486 19.10 0.30 1.94
CA THR A 486 18.67 -0.86 1.15
C THR A 486 19.23 -0.78 -0.27
N LEU A 487 19.87 -1.85 -0.69
CA LEU A 487 20.25 -2.11 -2.07
C LEU A 487 19.44 -3.31 -2.56
N ARG A 488 18.72 -3.15 -3.65
CA ARG A 488 17.91 -4.22 -4.24
C ARG A 488 18.06 -4.25 -5.74
N HIS A 489 18.15 -5.46 -6.28
CA HIS A 489 18.14 -5.72 -7.70
C HIS A 489 17.13 -6.82 -8.02
N ASP A 490 16.22 -6.54 -8.95
CA ASP A 490 15.21 -7.47 -9.44
C ASP A 490 15.52 -7.80 -10.90
N GLU A 491 15.62 -9.09 -11.22
CA GLU A 491 15.48 -9.61 -12.57
C GLU A 491 14.02 -10.01 -12.79
N ILE A 492 13.37 -9.42 -13.78
CA ILE A 492 11.95 -9.54 -13.99
C ILE A 492 11.69 -10.24 -15.32
N SER A 493 10.98 -11.35 -15.28
CA SER A 493 10.48 -12.02 -16.47
C SER A 493 9.01 -11.71 -16.67
N ASP A 494 8.58 -11.64 -17.94
CA ASP A 494 7.19 -11.36 -18.32
C ASP A 494 6.68 -10.02 -17.76
N VAL A 495 7.44 -8.93 -17.89
CA VAL A 495 7.03 -7.58 -17.45
C VAL A 495 5.66 -7.24 -18.03
N ILE A 496 4.73 -6.81 -17.16
CA ILE A 496 3.37 -6.42 -17.56
C ILE A 496 3.34 -4.92 -17.84
N ASP A 497 2.92 -4.54 -19.06
CA ASP A 497 2.75 -3.16 -19.51
C ASP A 497 1.72 -3.12 -20.66
N VAL A 498 1.57 -2.00 -21.35
CA VAL A 498 0.64 -1.85 -22.47
C VAL A 498 1.26 -2.36 -23.77
N ILE A 499 0.51 -3.21 -24.49
CA ILE A 499 0.88 -3.78 -25.79
C ILE A 499 -0.09 -3.31 -26.88
N PRO A 500 0.33 -3.25 -28.15
CA PRO A 500 -0.59 -3.11 -29.26
C PRO A 500 -1.35 -4.42 -29.51
N LEU A 501 -2.61 -4.30 -29.94
CA LEU A 501 -3.43 -5.38 -30.46
C LEU A 501 -3.73 -5.14 -31.93
N ASP A 502 -4.19 -6.18 -32.63
CA ASP A 502 -4.68 -6.07 -33.99
C ASP A 502 -5.88 -5.09 -34.07
N GLY A 503 -5.98 -4.34 -35.15
CA GLY A 503 -7.06 -3.37 -35.36
C GLY A 503 -6.83 -2.02 -34.64
N GLY A 504 -5.64 -1.73 -34.17
CA GLY A 504 -5.26 -0.42 -33.55
C GLY A 504 -5.68 -0.25 -32.12
N LEU A 505 -6.18 -1.30 -31.47
CA LEU A 505 -6.45 -1.31 -30.02
C LEU A 505 -5.18 -1.57 -29.23
N THR A 506 -5.23 -1.28 -27.95
CA THR A 506 -4.18 -1.60 -26.98
C THR A 506 -4.74 -2.44 -25.84
N ALA A 507 -3.89 -3.21 -25.17
CA ALA A 507 -4.27 -3.99 -23.99
C ALA A 507 -3.12 -4.04 -22.98
N ILE A 508 -3.41 -4.45 -21.76
CA ILE A 508 -2.37 -4.87 -20.81
C ILE A 508 -1.81 -6.22 -21.26
N GLY A 509 -0.49 -6.35 -21.33
CA GLY A 509 0.17 -7.57 -21.80
C GLY A 509 1.59 -7.73 -21.28
N ASN A 510 2.22 -8.86 -21.60
CA ASN A 510 3.59 -9.10 -21.26
C ASN A 510 4.52 -8.58 -22.38
N ILE A 511 5.49 -7.73 -22.01
CA ILE A 511 6.40 -7.05 -22.96
C ILE A 511 7.84 -7.62 -22.94
N GLY A 512 8.04 -8.81 -22.32
CA GLY A 512 9.34 -9.44 -22.21
C GLY A 512 10.04 -9.18 -20.88
N ASP A 513 11.35 -9.37 -20.86
CA ASP A 513 12.15 -9.32 -19.64
C ASP A 513 12.66 -7.91 -19.35
N GLY A 514 12.80 -7.60 -18.06
CA GLY A 514 13.25 -6.31 -17.58
C GLY A 514 14.05 -6.41 -16.29
N THR A 515 14.56 -5.28 -15.83
CA THR A 515 15.29 -5.17 -14.56
C THR A 515 14.83 -3.96 -13.76
N LEU A 516 14.94 -4.06 -12.44
CA LEU A 516 14.75 -2.94 -11.52
C LEU A 516 15.90 -2.93 -10.50
N THR A 517 16.60 -1.82 -10.41
CA THR A 517 17.60 -1.60 -9.34
C THR A 517 17.11 -0.46 -8.45
N ARG A 518 17.08 -0.71 -7.14
CA ARG A 518 16.63 0.23 -6.11
C ARG A 518 17.75 0.52 -5.12
N ILE A 519 17.91 1.79 -4.79
CA ILE A 519 18.68 2.26 -3.65
C ILE A 519 17.71 3.05 -2.78
N ALA A 520 17.53 2.64 -1.52
CA ALA A 520 16.65 3.36 -0.59
C ALA A 520 17.38 3.64 0.72
N ALA A 521 17.12 4.81 1.29
CA ALA A 521 17.62 5.19 2.60
C ALA A 521 16.46 5.70 3.47
N ASN A 522 16.38 5.17 4.68
CA ASN A 522 15.47 5.64 5.72
C ASN A 522 16.33 6.13 6.88
N LEU A 523 16.11 7.36 7.29
CA LEU A 523 16.79 7.99 8.42
C LEU A 523 15.76 8.53 9.39
N ARG A 524 15.83 8.11 10.65
CA ARG A 524 15.11 8.74 11.75
C ARG A 524 16.14 9.36 12.70
N LEU A 525 16.09 10.67 12.81
CA LEU A 525 17.00 11.47 13.59
C LEU A 525 16.27 12.10 14.79
N PRO A 526 16.60 11.71 16.04
CA PRO A 526 16.13 12.42 17.22
C PRO A 526 16.77 13.81 17.29
N LEU A 527 15.99 14.81 17.69
CA LEU A 527 16.43 16.21 17.66
C LEU A 527 16.73 16.76 19.06
N ARG A 528 16.83 15.90 20.08
CA ARG A 528 17.14 16.31 21.45
C ARG A 528 18.45 17.11 21.56
N ASN A 529 19.47 16.71 20.81
CA ASN A 529 20.76 17.40 20.79
C ASN A 529 20.69 18.79 20.15
N LEU A 530 19.57 19.13 19.47
CA LEU A 530 19.26 20.45 18.94
C LEU A 530 18.28 21.22 19.84
N GLY A 531 18.04 20.78 21.07
CA GLY A 531 17.15 21.42 22.05
C GLY A 531 15.66 21.11 21.85
N LEU A 532 15.32 20.19 20.94
CA LEU A 532 13.97 19.72 20.73
C LEU A 532 13.80 18.33 21.35
N GLU A 533 13.60 18.29 22.69
CA GLU A 533 13.26 17.04 23.35
C GLU A 533 12.04 16.41 22.72
N GLN A 534 12.09 15.08 22.42
CA GLN A 534 11.04 14.34 21.72
C GLN A 534 10.70 14.86 20.29
N GLY A 535 11.53 15.75 19.76
CA GLY A 535 11.53 16.13 18.36
C GLY A 535 12.21 15.04 17.52
N ARG A 536 11.64 14.74 16.36
CA ARG A 536 12.20 13.78 15.40
C ARG A 536 12.04 14.24 13.97
N LEU A 537 13.07 13.97 13.19
CA LEU A 537 13.08 14.15 11.73
C LEU A 537 13.16 12.77 11.08
N THR A 538 12.22 12.46 10.19
CA THR A 538 12.25 11.22 9.41
C THR A 538 12.40 11.55 7.94
N LEU A 539 13.45 11.01 7.32
CA LEU A 539 13.72 11.10 5.88
C LEU A 539 13.58 9.71 5.28
N ASN A 540 12.70 9.56 4.30
CA ASN A 540 12.64 8.36 3.46
C ASN A 540 12.96 8.79 2.03
N THR A 541 13.93 8.17 1.42
CA THR A 541 14.30 8.45 0.03
C THR A 541 14.59 7.17 -0.72
N GLN A 542 14.19 7.11 -1.99
CA GLN A 542 14.33 5.95 -2.85
C GLN A 542 14.65 6.41 -4.27
N TYR A 543 15.62 5.76 -4.87
CA TYR A 543 15.95 5.88 -6.28
C TYR A 543 15.77 4.54 -6.97
N ASP A 544 14.92 4.51 -7.99
CA ASP A 544 14.62 3.33 -8.82
C ASP A 544 15.11 3.53 -10.24
N ARG A 545 15.85 2.57 -10.74
CA ARG A 545 16.24 2.47 -12.14
C ARG A 545 15.70 1.19 -12.73
N SER A 546 14.67 1.30 -13.57
CA SER A 546 14.10 0.17 -14.29
C SER A 546 14.49 0.21 -15.77
N ARG A 547 14.48 -0.96 -16.41
CA ARG A 547 14.76 -1.12 -17.85
C ARG A 547 13.91 -2.25 -18.41
N VAL A 548 13.35 -2.02 -19.58
CA VAL A 548 12.64 -3.00 -20.40
C VAL A 548 12.78 -2.61 -21.86
N THR A 549 12.63 -3.56 -22.78
CA THR A 549 12.54 -3.25 -24.21
C THR A 549 11.10 -2.83 -24.53
N ASP A 550 10.95 -1.71 -25.21
CA ASP A 550 9.63 -1.21 -25.67
C ASP A 550 9.11 -2.10 -26.81
N PRO A 551 7.91 -2.66 -26.71
CA PRO A 551 7.39 -3.56 -27.75
C PRO A 551 7.07 -2.87 -29.07
N THR A 552 6.89 -1.53 -29.05
CA THR A 552 6.57 -0.74 -30.25
C THR A 552 7.81 -0.27 -30.99
N THR A 553 8.83 0.27 -30.25
CA THR A 553 10.02 0.87 -30.89
C THR A 553 11.24 -0.03 -30.89
N GLY A 554 11.29 -1.06 -30.06
CA GLY A 554 12.47 -1.90 -29.84
C GLY A 554 13.55 -1.25 -28.94
N ASP A 555 13.36 0.00 -28.55
CA ASP A 555 14.31 0.73 -27.71
C ASP A 555 14.21 0.33 -26.22
N ARG A 556 15.27 0.59 -25.47
CA ARG A 556 15.27 0.41 -24.02
C ARG A 556 14.68 1.63 -23.33
N ARG A 557 13.69 1.40 -22.47
CA ARG A 557 13.03 2.43 -21.65
C ARG A 557 12.84 2.02 -20.20
N ALA A 558 12.37 2.93 -19.37
CA ALA A 558 11.86 2.60 -18.04
C ALA A 558 10.57 1.75 -18.12
N ILE A 559 10.31 0.95 -17.11
CA ILE A 559 9.03 0.26 -16.93
C ILE A 559 7.99 1.33 -16.55
N SER A 560 6.80 1.26 -17.13
CA SER A 560 5.69 2.18 -16.81
C SER A 560 5.36 2.16 -15.31
N ARG A 561 5.03 3.33 -14.77
CA ARG A 561 4.66 3.54 -13.35
C ARG A 561 5.78 3.25 -12.34
N VAL A 562 7.00 3.00 -12.77
CA VAL A 562 8.16 2.97 -11.87
C VAL A 562 8.67 4.39 -11.70
N ARG A 563 8.46 4.94 -10.51
CA ARG A 563 8.91 6.29 -10.15
C ARG A 563 10.42 6.29 -9.93
N PRO A 564 11.19 7.06 -10.70
CA PRO A 564 12.66 7.02 -10.60
C PRO A 564 13.18 7.60 -9.29
N PHE A 565 12.42 8.48 -8.64
CA PHE A 565 12.81 9.09 -7.37
C PHE A 565 11.56 9.36 -6.53
N THR A 566 11.63 9.00 -5.25
CA THR A 566 10.59 9.27 -4.26
C THR A 566 11.25 9.69 -2.96
N THR A 567 10.81 10.80 -2.37
CA THR A 567 11.32 11.30 -1.09
C THR A 567 10.16 11.80 -0.25
N SER A 568 10.22 11.54 1.05
CA SER A 568 9.37 12.18 2.05
C SER A 568 10.19 12.65 3.24
N ILE A 569 9.89 13.83 3.74
CA ILE A 569 10.52 14.45 4.90
C ILE A 569 9.41 14.73 5.91
N ASN A 570 9.52 14.16 7.10
CA ASN A 570 8.52 14.33 8.16
C ASN A 570 9.24 14.83 9.40
N PHE A 571 8.82 15.97 9.88
CA PHE A 571 9.20 16.50 11.18
C PHE A 571 8.03 16.38 12.14
N GLU A 572 8.28 15.87 13.34
CA GLU A 572 7.27 15.78 14.40
C GLU A 572 7.90 16.16 15.74
N HIS A 573 7.14 16.86 16.56
CA HIS A 573 7.53 17.23 17.90
C HIS A 573 6.37 17.01 18.86
N ASP A 574 6.55 16.08 19.79
CA ASP A 574 5.68 15.90 20.95
C ASP A 574 6.20 16.86 22.04
N VAL A 575 5.49 17.98 22.29
CA VAL A 575 5.95 19.02 23.22
C VAL A 575 5.89 18.52 24.66
N PRO A 576 7.03 18.42 25.38
CA PRO A 576 7.06 17.86 26.72
C PRO A 576 6.10 18.60 27.66
N ASN A 577 5.34 17.83 28.46
CA ASN A 577 4.41 18.35 29.48
C ASN A 577 3.30 19.29 28.98
N ARG A 578 2.98 19.27 27.68
CA ARG A 578 1.98 20.16 27.09
C ARG A 578 0.82 19.44 26.39
N ASN A 579 0.82 18.10 26.33
CA ASN A 579 -0.16 17.29 25.59
C ASN A 579 -0.39 17.80 24.15
N LEU A 580 0.62 18.45 23.57
CA LEU A 580 0.61 19.07 22.26
C LEU A 580 1.60 18.35 21.36
N ARG A 581 1.14 17.89 20.22
CA ARG A 581 1.95 17.37 19.12
C ARG A 581 1.74 18.25 17.89
N TRP A 582 2.81 18.57 17.19
CA TRP A 582 2.75 19.28 15.92
C TRP A 582 3.80 18.76 14.95
N GLY A 583 3.64 19.03 13.69
CA GLY A 583 4.61 18.56 12.71
C GLY A 583 4.35 19.05 11.30
N LEU A 584 5.28 18.67 10.45
CA LEU A 584 5.33 18.98 9.02
C LEU A 584 5.61 17.70 8.25
N SER A 585 4.82 17.44 7.22
CA SER A 585 5.12 16.44 6.19
C SER A 585 5.38 17.15 4.86
N TYR A 586 6.46 16.79 4.19
CA TYR A 586 6.88 17.38 2.93
C TYR A 586 7.25 16.32 1.91
N LEU A 587 6.60 16.36 0.74
CA LEU A 587 6.87 15.52 -0.42
C LEU A 587 7.40 16.40 -1.54
N PRO A 588 8.74 16.47 -1.78
CA PRO A 588 9.34 17.48 -2.64
C PRO A 588 9.02 17.29 -4.12
N TRP A 589 8.99 16.05 -4.60
CA TRP A 589 8.81 15.80 -6.02
C TRP A 589 8.53 14.30 -6.29
N SER A 590 7.66 14.04 -7.28
CA SER A 590 7.50 12.71 -7.86
C SER A 590 7.21 12.79 -9.35
N ARG A 591 7.70 11.80 -10.09
CA ARG A 591 7.50 11.65 -11.54
C ARG A 591 7.05 10.24 -11.85
N ASP A 592 5.95 10.10 -12.59
CA ASP A 592 5.32 8.82 -12.92
C ASP A 592 5.21 8.68 -14.45
N PRO A 593 6.17 8.01 -15.11
CA PRO A 593 6.14 7.80 -16.55
C PRO A 593 5.25 6.62 -16.93
N THR A 594 4.51 6.74 -18.02
CA THR A 594 3.70 5.69 -18.62
C THR A 594 3.92 5.69 -20.13
N PHE A 595 4.02 4.50 -20.71
CA PHE A 595 4.26 4.30 -22.13
C PHE A 595 3.18 3.40 -22.69
N THR A 596 2.57 3.83 -23.81
CA THR A 596 1.63 3.03 -24.59
C THR A 596 2.10 2.99 -26.05
N PRO A 597 1.56 2.15 -26.93
CA PRO A 597 1.97 2.09 -28.34
C PRO A 597 1.85 3.40 -29.10
N ASP A 598 0.95 4.30 -28.66
CA ASP A 598 0.62 5.57 -29.33
C ASP A 598 1.07 6.81 -28.56
N GLN A 599 1.48 6.68 -27.28
CA GLN A 599 1.86 7.87 -26.50
C GLN A 599 2.86 7.58 -25.38
N GLN A 600 3.55 8.64 -24.98
CA GLN A 600 4.30 8.74 -23.72
C GLN A 600 3.62 9.77 -22.83
N ARG A 601 3.36 9.40 -21.58
CA ARG A 601 2.72 10.26 -20.59
C ARG A 601 3.60 10.37 -19.36
N THR A 602 3.72 11.54 -18.79
CA THR A 602 4.40 11.78 -17.52
C THR A 602 3.49 12.58 -16.61
N VAL A 603 3.30 12.12 -15.39
CA VAL A 603 2.63 12.86 -14.32
C VAL A 603 3.71 13.32 -13.34
N GLU A 604 3.81 14.61 -13.13
CA GLU A 604 4.71 15.22 -12.14
C GLU A 604 3.91 15.89 -11.05
N ARG A 605 4.33 15.68 -9.82
CA ARG A 605 3.79 16.31 -8.63
C ARG A 605 4.93 16.96 -7.85
N ARG A 606 4.72 18.16 -7.31
CA ARG A 606 5.76 18.95 -6.64
C ARG A 606 5.23 19.48 -5.31
N HIS A 607 6.12 19.56 -4.33
CA HIS A 607 5.96 20.34 -3.10
C HIS A 607 4.67 20.17 -2.33
N ASP A 608 4.19 18.92 -2.14
CA ASP A 608 3.05 18.69 -1.25
C ASP A 608 3.50 18.92 0.21
N VAL A 609 2.80 19.79 0.93
CA VAL A 609 3.09 20.16 2.32
C VAL A 609 1.86 19.92 3.17
N THR A 610 2.04 19.26 4.31
CA THR A 610 1.00 19.16 5.35
C THR A 610 1.58 19.63 6.67
N LEU A 611 0.97 20.65 7.26
CA LEU A 611 1.20 21.09 8.63
C LEU A 611 0.10 20.54 9.51
N PHE A 612 0.42 20.10 10.73
CA PHE A 612 -0.60 19.65 11.66
C PHE A 612 -0.28 20.01 13.10
N ALA A 613 -1.34 20.09 13.91
CA ALA A 613 -1.26 20.13 15.37
C ALA A 613 -2.37 19.28 15.97
N GLU A 614 -2.05 18.57 17.06
CA GLU A 614 -3.01 17.79 17.86
C GLU A 614 -2.80 18.10 19.33
N TYR A 615 -3.89 18.43 20.01
CA TYR A 615 -3.92 18.69 21.45
C TYR A 615 -4.85 17.68 22.14
N THR A 616 -4.33 17.01 23.17
CA THR A 616 -5.10 16.06 23.98
C THR A 616 -5.47 16.71 25.32
N PHE A 617 -6.75 16.91 25.55
CA PHE A 617 -7.29 17.47 26.79
C PHE A 617 -7.24 16.42 27.92
N GLU A 618 -7.25 16.86 29.17
CA GLU A 618 -7.24 15.98 30.35
C GLU A 618 -8.43 15.02 30.42
N ASN A 619 -9.56 15.39 29.81
CA ASN A 619 -10.77 14.57 29.73
C ASN A 619 -10.72 13.50 28.59
N GLY A 620 -9.56 13.33 27.97
CA GLY A 620 -9.36 12.35 26.88
C GLY A 620 -9.88 12.78 25.49
N LEU A 621 -10.36 14.03 25.35
CA LEU A 621 -10.69 14.60 24.05
C LEU A 621 -9.40 14.97 23.31
N ALA A 622 -9.18 14.48 22.10
CA ALA A 622 -8.12 14.92 21.21
C ALA A 622 -8.70 15.80 20.09
N ALA A 623 -8.15 16.99 19.94
CA ALA A 623 -8.47 17.93 18.86
C ALA A 623 -7.28 18.04 17.91
N TYR A 624 -7.50 17.73 16.64
CA TYR A 624 -6.50 17.76 15.57
C TYR A 624 -6.92 18.75 14.50
N ILE A 625 -5.96 19.52 14.03
CA ILE A 625 -6.08 20.37 12.86
C ILE A 625 -4.91 20.13 11.92
N SER A 626 -5.15 20.08 10.63
CA SER A 626 -4.10 20.11 9.62
C SER A 626 -4.47 21.02 8.46
N PHE A 627 -3.43 21.60 7.87
CA PHE A 627 -3.53 22.32 6.60
C PHE A 627 -2.66 21.56 5.59
N THR A 628 -3.26 21.19 4.46
CA THR A 628 -2.57 20.54 3.36
C THR A 628 -2.59 21.46 2.14
N LYS A 629 -1.40 21.77 1.68
CA LYS A 629 -1.16 22.44 0.41
C LYS A 629 -0.60 21.44 -0.59
N TRP A 630 -1.30 21.29 -1.71
CA TRP A 630 -0.81 20.59 -2.88
C TRP A 630 -0.29 21.58 -3.89
N ASP A 631 0.89 21.34 -4.46
CA ASP A 631 1.41 22.11 -5.56
C ASP A 631 0.83 21.63 -6.90
N ASP A 632 1.11 22.34 -7.97
CA ASP A 632 0.62 22.02 -9.31
C ASP A 632 0.90 20.56 -9.69
N LEU A 633 -0.16 19.86 -10.11
CA LEU A 633 -0.07 18.60 -10.81
C LEU A 633 0.15 18.88 -12.30
N ARG A 634 1.31 18.48 -12.81
CA ARG A 634 1.63 18.59 -14.24
C ARG A 634 1.49 17.24 -14.92
N LEU A 635 0.78 17.21 -16.03
CA LEU A 635 0.64 16.06 -16.90
C LEU A 635 1.13 16.44 -18.30
N ASP A 636 2.22 15.81 -18.73
CA ASP A 636 2.77 15.94 -20.07
C ASP A 636 2.47 14.69 -20.87
N ARG A 637 2.04 14.86 -22.11
CA ARG A 637 1.70 13.77 -23.04
C ARG A 637 2.22 14.08 -24.43
N ASP A 638 3.08 13.20 -24.96
CA ASP A 638 3.46 13.15 -26.36
C ASP A 638 2.63 12.08 -27.05
N VAL A 639 1.80 12.46 -27.98
CA VAL A 639 0.95 11.56 -28.79
C VAL A 639 1.57 11.45 -30.18
N TYR A 640 1.71 10.22 -30.65
CA TYR A 640 2.35 9.91 -31.92
C TYR A 640 1.31 9.45 -32.94
N SER A 641 1.46 9.88 -34.19
CA SER A 641 0.76 9.26 -35.32
C SER A 641 1.43 7.94 -35.73
N ASP A 642 2.75 7.85 -35.50
CA ASP A 642 3.54 6.63 -35.62
C ASP A 642 4.69 6.71 -34.61
N ARG A 643 4.61 5.92 -33.54
CA ARG A 643 5.62 5.91 -32.49
C ARG A 643 6.88 5.14 -32.89
N MET A 644 6.78 4.18 -33.81
CA MET A 644 7.96 3.45 -34.29
C MET A 644 8.92 4.40 -35.02
N THR A 645 8.39 5.30 -35.82
CA THR A 645 9.17 6.32 -36.53
C THR A 645 9.27 7.64 -35.79
N GLN A 646 8.77 7.73 -34.55
CA GLN A 646 8.76 8.92 -33.70
C GLN A 646 8.05 10.15 -34.30
N VAL A 647 7.05 9.92 -35.15
CA VAL A 647 6.25 11.00 -35.75
C VAL A 647 5.19 11.47 -34.74
N ILE A 648 5.42 12.65 -34.18
CA ILE A 648 4.53 13.28 -33.19
C ILE A 648 3.30 13.84 -33.89
N ALA A 649 2.10 13.45 -33.45
CA ALA A 649 0.86 14.06 -33.84
C ALA A 649 0.62 15.38 -33.11
N PHE A 650 0.78 15.36 -31.78
CA PHE A 650 0.74 16.55 -30.93
C PHE A 650 1.39 16.30 -29.57
N ARG A 651 1.75 17.38 -28.90
CA ARG A 651 2.15 17.40 -27.47
C ARG A 651 1.10 18.11 -26.65
N GLU A 652 0.77 17.56 -25.50
CA GLU A 652 -0.17 18.18 -24.57
C GLU A 652 0.46 18.36 -23.20
N GLU A 653 0.31 19.55 -22.68
CA GLU A 653 0.69 19.90 -21.30
C GLU A 653 -0.59 20.31 -20.55
N GLN A 654 -0.91 19.58 -19.49
CA GLN A 654 -1.96 19.95 -18.56
C GLN A 654 -1.32 20.37 -17.24
N ARG A 655 -1.72 21.52 -16.72
CA ARG A 655 -1.40 21.98 -15.37
C ARG A 655 -2.69 22.08 -14.59
N ILE A 656 -2.71 21.47 -13.44
CA ILE A 656 -3.86 21.39 -12.55
C ILE A 656 -3.40 21.97 -11.22
N ASP A 657 -4.13 22.98 -10.75
CA ASP A 657 -4.00 23.56 -9.42
C ASP A 657 -5.00 22.86 -8.49
N PRO A 658 -4.55 21.88 -7.69
CA PRO A 658 -5.43 21.18 -6.77
C PRO A 658 -5.90 22.12 -5.66
N ARG A 659 -7.09 21.88 -5.12
CA ARG A 659 -7.60 22.67 -3.99
C ARG A 659 -6.86 22.33 -2.70
N ASP A 660 -6.33 23.32 -2.04
CA ASP A 660 -5.82 23.20 -0.68
C ASP A 660 -6.96 22.89 0.28
N PHE A 661 -6.67 22.27 1.43
CA PHE A 661 -7.70 21.97 2.41
C PHE A 661 -7.23 22.04 3.86
N VAL A 662 -8.18 22.33 4.73
CA VAL A 662 -8.05 22.19 6.18
C VAL A 662 -8.84 20.98 6.64
N GLN A 663 -8.25 20.17 7.51
CA GLN A 663 -8.95 19.08 8.18
C GLN A 663 -9.01 19.35 9.68
N ILE A 664 -10.19 19.24 10.25
CA ILE A 664 -10.43 19.35 11.70
C ILE A 664 -11.00 18.01 12.16
N ARG A 665 -10.42 17.43 13.21
CA ARG A 665 -10.88 16.16 13.79
C ARG A 665 -10.96 16.26 15.31
N LEU A 666 -12.06 15.82 15.85
CA LEU A 666 -12.27 15.62 17.28
C LEU A 666 -12.43 14.13 17.54
N ARG A 667 -11.67 13.59 18.48
CA ARG A 667 -11.72 12.17 18.87
C ARG A 667 -11.82 12.10 20.39
N ARG A 668 -12.75 11.29 20.89
CA ARG A 668 -12.87 11.01 22.31
C ARG A 668 -13.05 9.51 22.55
N THR A 669 -12.36 9.03 23.54
CA THR A 669 -12.46 7.64 24.04
C THR A 669 -13.02 7.67 25.45
N PHE A 670 -13.96 6.74 25.73
CA PHE A 670 -14.70 6.63 27.00
C PHE A 670 -14.47 5.27 27.65
#